data_53b8ab68715a5a0a25281da67b85c7aa
#
_entry.id   53b8ab68715a5a0a25281da67b85c7aa
#
_cell.length_a   1.000
_cell.length_b   1.000
_cell.length_c   1.000
_cell.angle_alpha   90.00
_cell.angle_beta   90.00
_cell.angle_gamma   90.00
#
_symmetry.space_group_name_H-M   'P 1'
#
loop_
_entity.id
_entity.type
_entity.pdbx_description
1 polymer ?
#
loop_
_entity_poly.entity_id
_entity_poly.type
_entity_poly.pdbx_seq_one_letter_code
_entity_poly.pdbx_strand_id
1 'polypeptide(L)'
;MERQLLPDDHLTEAVHHLVEEAVLLAGGHAPDARHLLLAILKEYAPTVQQLLPTIDIDALTEAVQKELQNPSSTIAVPYESIIELAIRIAEREQRPQVDETHLLKALALLSGLIPRESVFPTPPALLQIGANLTEQARQGALPRVVGREAEIALLVETLCRPVNPYAVLVGLEGVGRRAVVQGVAERIADDTAPDPLRKRPLIMLPHLFDNPELMGKLIEEATQLNAILYIEAFESFLSAPAPPIEMLRMEFLSALIARRVPIIGAVSSLEMFRRYVHRAPDLLKRFQPIEVRPMTADETLQVLVQLASLFEQQHGMAFPNETLRLIVQVADEHIQHRPFPDKAILLMDHIAGRARAQGIGYIEPRMVWETAGVVTGLPIGKGEAAMLESLQGLESFLKSRVMGQDDAIETLVRVFSLKIRRLDLRPERPNGVFLFAGPTGVGKTETARALAEYFFGSRDKMLRLDMNQFYEAHTAARLLGAEFGYIGFERGAPLLDFVAENPFCVVLLDEMEKAHPEIHKLFLQIFDDGYIIDAQGRRVSFADTVIVMTSNLQPETEVGFLREQPSLEDWRKAFAQRFAPEFINRVDAICVFRPLQRETVRQIVRDRLLKQIIEVYRKRNIELDIRDEAVEWLVEQGFSEHYGARELERVVERSLLLLLAPHVPAMIHATDSAPQRYEVVVRDGQLSLA
;
A
#
# COMPACT_ATOMS: atom_id res chain seq x y z
N MET A 1 24.69 -6.01 62.90
CA MET A 1 24.21 -5.60 61.55
C MET A 1 23.19 -6.64 61.14
N GLU A 2 21.92 -6.26 61.17
CA GLU A 2 20.81 -7.15 60.86
C GLU A 2 20.89 -7.65 59.44
N ARG A 3 20.92 -8.97 59.27
CA ARG A 3 20.76 -9.62 57.97
C ARG A 3 19.36 -9.27 57.42
N GLN A 4 19.25 -8.42 56.44
CA GLN A 4 18.06 -8.40 55.58
C GLN A 4 18.06 -9.73 54.82
N LEU A 5 17.29 -10.70 55.36
CA LEU A 5 16.98 -11.97 54.71
C LEU A 5 16.18 -11.64 53.42
N LEU A 6 16.72 -12.04 52.29
CA LEU A 6 15.97 -12.08 51.03
C LEU A 6 14.71 -12.95 51.23
N PRO A 7 13.59 -12.68 50.55
CA PRO A 7 12.36 -13.43 50.78
C PRO A 7 12.55 -14.91 50.40
N ASP A 8 12.58 -15.74 51.47
CA ASP A 8 12.83 -17.20 51.41
C ASP A 8 11.86 -17.96 50.50
N ASP A 9 10.67 -17.40 50.25
CA ASP A 9 9.61 -18.04 49.46
C ASP A 9 9.87 -18.17 47.95
N HIS A 10 10.86 -17.48 47.41
CA HIS A 10 11.15 -17.43 45.97
C HIS A 10 12.36 -18.28 45.55
N LEU A 11 13.08 -18.89 46.42
CA LEU A 11 14.30 -19.66 46.13
C LEU A 11 14.05 -21.15 46.32
N THR A 12 14.58 -21.99 45.43
CA THR A 12 14.60 -23.44 45.65
C THR A 12 15.59 -23.82 46.76
N GLU A 13 15.41 -25.00 47.41
CA GLU A 13 16.37 -25.53 48.40
C GLU A 13 17.79 -25.63 47.84
N ALA A 14 17.91 -25.95 46.53
CA ALA A 14 19.19 -26.01 45.83
C ALA A 14 19.89 -24.65 45.78
N VAL A 15 19.14 -23.58 45.55
CA VAL A 15 19.68 -22.21 45.51
C VAL A 15 20.08 -21.73 46.88
N HIS A 16 19.33 -22.07 47.94
CA HIS A 16 19.71 -21.78 49.31
C HIS A 16 21.05 -22.44 49.69
N HIS A 17 21.20 -23.72 49.33
CA HIS A 17 22.45 -24.45 49.58
C HIS A 17 23.64 -23.84 48.84
N LEU A 18 23.44 -23.41 47.57
CA LEU A 18 24.47 -22.73 46.80
C LEU A 18 24.90 -21.37 47.37
N VAL A 19 23.98 -20.62 47.96
CA VAL A 19 24.29 -19.36 48.65
C VAL A 19 25.07 -19.64 49.95
N GLU A 20 24.71 -20.65 50.74
CA GLU A 20 25.44 -21.05 51.93
C GLU A 20 26.87 -21.50 51.60
N GLU A 21 27.04 -22.30 50.55
CA GLU A 21 28.37 -22.73 50.11
C GLU A 21 29.22 -21.54 49.57
N ALA A 22 28.62 -20.58 48.85
CA ALA A 22 29.29 -19.37 48.44
C ALA A 22 29.76 -18.50 49.62
N VAL A 23 28.98 -18.43 50.73
CA VAL A 23 29.35 -17.75 51.96
C VAL A 23 30.53 -18.46 52.66
N LEU A 24 30.53 -19.81 52.69
CA LEU A 24 31.63 -20.62 53.22
C LEU A 24 32.93 -20.41 52.41
N LEU A 25 32.82 -20.38 51.06
CA LEU A 25 33.96 -20.14 50.18
C LEU A 25 34.53 -18.73 50.33
N ALA A 26 33.75 -17.77 50.76
CA ALA A 26 34.20 -16.38 50.97
C ALA A 26 35.03 -16.21 52.27
N GLY A 27 35.09 -17.22 53.15
CA GLY A 27 36.01 -17.25 54.27
C GLY A 27 35.93 -16.07 55.26
N GLY A 28 34.73 -15.49 55.44
CA GLY A 28 34.49 -14.33 56.30
C GLY A 28 34.43 -12.97 55.57
N HIS A 29 34.68 -12.93 54.31
CA HIS A 29 34.42 -11.75 53.42
C HIS A 29 32.98 -11.80 52.89
N ALA A 30 32.53 -10.66 52.32
CA ALA A 30 31.24 -10.66 51.63
C ALA A 30 31.32 -11.50 50.34
N PRO A 31 30.42 -12.49 50.15
CA PRO A 31 30.42 -13.31 48.94
C PRO A 31 30.06 -12.46 47.72
N ASP A 32 30.64 -12.81 46.56
CA ASP A 32 30.39 -12.16 45.28
C ASP A 32 30.10 -13.19 44.19
N ALA A 33 29.93 -12.72 42.97
CA ALA A 33 29.64 -13.53 41.79
C ALA A 33 30.61 -14.70 41.57
N ARG A 34 31.90 -14.53 41.92
CA ARG A 34 32.95 -15.54 41.79
C ARG A 34 32.75 -16.71 42.77
N HIS A 35 32.40 -16.38 44.00
CA HIS A 35 32.11 -17.40 45.04
C HIS A 35 30.85 -18.18 44.70
N LEU A 36 29.79 -17.51 44.24
CA LEU A 36 28.55 -18.16 43.84
C LEU A 36 28.76 -19.06 42.57
N LEU A 37 29.51 -18.59 41.58
CA LEU A 37 29.83 -19.41 40.40
C LEU A 37 30.69 -20.61 40.78
N LEU A 38 31.68 -20.46 41.69
CA LEU A 38 32.50 -21.58 42.14
C LEU A 38 31.68 -22.63 42.93
N ALA A 39 30.71 -22.21 43.73
CA ALA A 39 29.78 -23.10 44.42
C ALA A 39 28.94 -23.90 43.39
N ILE A 40 28.39 -23.23 42.38
CA ILE A 40 27.62 -23.88 41.30
C ILE A 40 28.50 -24.90 40.54
N LEU A 41 29.72 -24.55 40.20
CA LEU A 41 30.63 -25.42 39.45
C LEU A 41 31.04 -26.64 40.27
N LYS A 42 31.15 -26.53 41.57
CA LYS A 42 31.49 -27.66 42.46
C LYS A 42 30.31 -28.62 42.67
N GLU A 43 29.13 -28.08 42.94
CA GLU A 43 27.97 -28.87 43.35
C GLU A 43 27.16 -29.40 42.16
N TYR A 44 27.10 -28.63 41.08
CA TYR A 44 26.21 -28.85 39.93
C TYR A 44 26.94 -28.96 38.59
N ALA A 45 28.22 -29.36 38.56
CA ALA A 45 29.01 -29.51 37.36
C ALA A 45 28.31 -30.27 36.20
N PRO A 46 27.61 -31.40 36.44
CA PRO A 46 26.89 -32.10 35.37
C PRO A 46 25.75 -31.28 34.77
N THR A 47 25.00 -30.55 35.61
CA THR A 47 23.91 -29.67 35.20
C THR A 47 24.46 -28.49 34.43
N VAL A 48 25.56 -27.89 34.86
CA VAL A 48 26.25 -26.82 34.16
C VAL A 48 26.75 -27.30 32.80
N GLN A 49 27.35 -28.49 32.70
CA GLN A 49 27.80 -29.08 31.43
C GLN A 49 26.64 -29.33 30.47
N GLN A 50 25.49 -29.72 30.99
CA GLN A 50 24.29 -29.90 30.16
C GLN A 50 23.71 -28.58 29.67
N LEU A 51 23.77 -27.52 30.46
CA LEU A 51 23.29 -26.20 30.13
C LEU A 51 24.28 -25.42 29.26
N LEU A 52 25.56 -25.66 29.43
CA LEU A 52 26.67 -24.97 28.75
C LEU A 52 27.58 -25.99 28.02
N PRO A 53 27.09 -26.71 27.02
CA PRO A 53 27.83 -27.82 26.38
C PRO A 53 29.13 -27.40 25.68
N THR A 54 29.27 -26.12 25.35
CA THR A 54 30.45 -25.57 24.65
C THR A 54 31.54 -25.07 25.57
N ILE A 55 31.31 -25.04 26.91
CA ILE A 55 32.26 -24.53 27.89
C ILE A 55 32.96 -25.71 28.56
N ASP A 56 34.28 -25.62 28.61
CA ASP A 56 35.11 -26.51 29.44
C ASP A 56 35.00 -26.09 30.92
N ILE A 57 34.31 -26.93 31.70
CA ILE A 57 34.04 -26.66 33.10
C ILE A 57 35.31 -26.63 33.97
N ASP A 58 36.27 -27.48 33.63
CA ASP A 58 37.53 -27.51 34.42
C ASP A 58 38.35 -26.23 34.15
N ALA A 59 38.42 -25.79 32.91
CA ALA A 59 39.05 -24.52 32.52
C ALA A 59 38.33 -23.31 33.14
N LEU A 60 37.01 -23.33 33.18
CA LEU A 60 36.19 -22.26 33.78
C LEU A 60 36.43 -22.24 35.35
N THR A 61 36.49 -23.40 35.98
CA THR A 61 36.74 -23.52 37.42
C THR A 61 38.11 -22.97 37.78
N GLU A 62 39.14 -23.30 36.99
CA GLU A 62 40.49 -22.78 37.20
C GLU A 62 40.56 -21.26 36.99
N ALA A 63 39.87 -20.76 35.97
CA ALA A 63 39.78 -19.31 35.72
C ALA A 63 39.11 -18.55 36.90
N VAL A 64 37.99 -19.06 37.41
CA VAL A 64 37.29 -18.48 38.60
C VAL A 64 38.17 -18.52 39.84
N GLN A 65 38.86 -19.62 40.10
CA GLN A 65 39.80 -19.75 41.25
C GLN A 65 40.95 -18.72 41.12
N LYS A 66 41.49 -18.50 39.93
CA LYS A 66 42.52 -17.51 39.67
C LYS A 66 42.03 -16.08 39.92
N GLU A 67 40.81 -15.78 39.46
CA GLU A 67 40.15 -14.49 39.70
C GLU A 67 39.85 -14.22 41.17
N LEU A 68 39.57 -15.26 41.97
CA LEU A 68 39.40 -15.13 43.42
C LEU A 68 40.67 -14.73 44.16
N GLN A 69 41.84 -15.06 43.60
CA GLN A 69 43.15 -14.65 44.14
C GLN A 69 43.53 -13.22 43.78
N ASN A 70 42.79 -12.55 42.91
CA ASN A 70 43.03 -11.20 42.46
C ASN A 70 42.16 -10.19 43.22
N PRO A 71 42.70 -9.42 44.20
CA PRO A 71 41.92 -8.50 45.01
C PRO A 71 41.44 -7.25 44.24
N SER A 72 41.97 -6.99 43.07
CA SER A 72 41.64 -5.82 42.22
C SER A 72 40.67 -6.12 41.05
N SER A 73 40.03 -7.30 41.10
CA SER A 73 39.13 -7.71 40.02
C SER A 73 37.86 -6.83 39.96
N THR A 74 37.57 -6.28 38.79
CA THR A 74 36.34 -5.52 38.52
C THR A 74 35.07 -6.37 38.44
N ILE A 75 35.20 -7.70 38.63
CA ILE A 75 34.13 -8.71 38.48
C ILE A 75 33.44 -9.02 39.84
N ALA A 76 33.81 -8.31 40.91
CA ALA A 76 33.23 -8.50 42.26
C ALA A 76 31.82 -7.88 42.35
N VAL A 77 30.86 -8.54 41.71
CA VAL A 77 29.44 -8.18 41.80
C VAL A 77 28.87 -8.83 43.05
N PRO A 78 28.19 -8.07 43.96
CA PRO A 78 27.55 -8.64 45.15
C PRO A 78 26.57 -9.76 44.81
N TYR A 79 26.58 -10.85 45.54
CA TYR A 79 25.70 -12.01 45.26
C TYR A 79 24.21 -11.64 45.36
N GLU A 80 23.85 -10.69 46.21
CA GLU A 80 22.48 -10.17 46.36
C GLU A 80 21.95 -9.62 45.01
N SER A 81 22.78 -8.87 44.27
CA SER A 81 22.40 -8.34 42.97
C SER A 81 22.14 -9.45 41.93
N ILE A 82 22.87 -10.56 42.06
CA ILE A 82 22.69 -11.72 41.17
C ILE A 82 21.37 -12.43 41.50
N ILE A 83 21.06 -12.60 42.80
CA ILE A 83 19.80 -13.22 43.21
C ILE A 83 18.61 -12.33 42.80
N GLU A 84 18.69 -11.03 43.03
CA GLU A 84 17.63 -10.11 42.59
C GLU A 84 17.37 -10.21 41.07
N LEU A 85 18.43 -10.29 40.27
CA LEU A 85 18.29 -10.46 38.85
C LEU A 85 17.74 -11.84 38.48
N ALA A 86 18.15 -12.91 39.15
CA ALA A 86 17.65 -14.25 38.95
C ALA A 86 16.15 -14.36 39.28
N ILE A 87 15.67 -13.67 40.32
CA ILE A 87 14.24 -13.56 40.66
C ILE A 87 13.48 -12.90 39.49
N ARG A 88 13.95 -11.77 38.97
CA ARG A 88 13.33 -11.07 37.81
C ARG A 88 13.32 -11.96 36.58
N ILE A 89 14.35 -12.77 36.36
CA ILE A 89 14.41 -13.71 35.23
C ILE A 89 13.35 -14.80 35.42
N ALA A 90 13.24 -15.38 36.61
CA ALA A 90 12.25 -16.40 36.92
C ALA A 90 10.80 -15.87 36.77
N GLU A 91 10.53 -14.67 37.25
CA GLU A 91 9.24 -13.99 37.08
C GLU A 91 8.89 -13.79 35.61
N ARG A 92 9.87 -13.35 34.79
CA ARG A 92 9.69 -13.17 33.37
C ARG A 92 9.46 -14.49 32.62
N GLU A 93 10.09 -15.58 33.09
CA GLU A 93 9.91 -16.92 32.54
C GLU A 93 8.68 -17.64 33.15
N GLN A 94 7.88 -16.94 33.98
CA GLN A 94 6.67 -17.44 34.64
C GLN A 94 6.96 -18.67 35.52
N ARG A 95 8.13 -18.72 36.14
CA ARG A 95 8.51 -19.76 37.06
C ARG A 95 8.24 -19.31 38.52
N PRO A 96 7.68 -20.18 39.38
CA PRO A 96 7.32 -19.81 40.76
C PRO A 96 8.54 -19.61 41.66
N GLN A 97 9.67 -20.23 41.33
CA GLN A 97 10.89 -20.20 42.14
C GLN A 97 12.15 -20.09 41.27
N VAL A 98 13.19 -19.54 41.85
CA VAL A 98 14.52 -19.43 41.24
C VAL A 98 15.25 -20.76 41.42
N ASP A 99 15.74 -21.30 40.30
CA ASP A 99 16.63 -22.46 40.25
C ASP A 99 18.05 -22.07 39.81
N GLU A 100 18.96 -23.05 39.76
CA GLU A 100 20.35 -22.89 39.37
C GLU A 100 20.50 -22.33 37.92
N THR A 101 19.54 -22.59 37.07
CA THR A 101 19.54 -22.08 35.69
C THR A 101 19.36 -20.55 35.68
N HIS A 102 18.46 -20.03 36.52
CA HIS A 102 18.23 -18.61 36.64
C HIS A 102 19.45 -17.89 37.24
N LEU A 103 20.15 -18.55 38.19
CA LEU A 103 21.41 -18.05 38.74
C LEU A 103 22.51 -17.97 37.66
N LEU A 104 22.66 -19.00 36.84
CA LEU A 104 23.64 -19.01 35.74
C LEU A 104 23.36 -17.90 34.74
N LYS A 105 22.08 -17.68 34.41
CA LYS A 105 21.65 -16.58 33.55
C LYS A 105 22.01 -15.20 34.13
N ALA A 106 21.73 -15.02 35.43
CA ALA A 106 22.05 -13.78 36.14
C ALA A 106 23.57 -13.53 36.19
N LEU A 107 24.35 -14.59 36.50
CA LEU A 107 25.80 -14.54 36.49
C LEU A 107 26.38 -14.17 35.14
N ALA A 108 25.87 -14.73 34.04
CA ALA A 108 26.29 -14.39 32.68
C ALA A 108 26.01 -12.93 32.33
N LEU A 109 24.92 -12.37 32.87
CA LEU A 109 24.56 -10.97 32.58
C LEU A 109 25.37 -9.95 33.36
N LEU A 110 25.69 -10.25 34.62
CA LEU A 110 26.29 -9.28 35.54
C LEU A 110 27.80 -9.45 35.72
N SER A 111 28.31 -10.70 35.77
CA SER A 111 29.72 -10.92 36.10
C SER A 111 30.67 -10.95 34.93
N GLY A 112 30.18 -11.27 33.72
CA GLY A 112 31.02 -11.51 32.55
C GLY A 112 31.93 -12.74 32.65
N LEU A 113 31.83 -13.54 33.73
CA LEU A 113 32.60 -14.77 33.90
C LEU A 113 32.15 -15.90 32.98
N ILE A 114 30.89 -15.87 32.64
CA ILE A 114 30.27 -16.79 31.64
C ILE A 114 29.93 -15.96 30.37
N PRO A 115 30.35 -16.39 29.17
CA PRO A 115 29.95 -15.73 27.95
C PRO A 115 28.43 -15.67 27.83
N ARG A 116 27.86 -14.48 27.63
CA ARG A 116 26.42 -14.29 27.45
C ARG A 116 25.80 -15.19 26.41
N GLU A 117 26.53 -15.39 25.32
CA GLU A 117 26.13 -16.20 24.15
C GLU A 117 25.96 -17.69 24.51
N SER A 118 26.66 -18.16 25.55
CA SER A 118 26.57 -19.56 26.00
C SER A 118 25.29 -19.82 26.78
N VAL A 119 24.81 -18.82 27.54
CA VAL A 119 23.60 -18.94 28.41
C VAL A 119 22.35 -18.43 27.70
N PHE A 120 22.54 -17.43 26.85
CA PHE A 120 21.52 -16.86 25.98
C PHE A 120 21.94 -17.09 24.52
N PRO A 121 21.71 -18.27 23.98
CA PRO A 121 22.04 -18.51 22.59
C PRO A 121 21.29 -17.49 21.73
N THR A 122 22.02 -16.79 20.90
CA THR A 122 21.42 -15.89 19.91
C THR A 122 20.42 -16.71 19.12
N PRO A 123 19.13 -16.32 19.08
CA PRO A 123 18.17 -17.10 18.30
C PRO A 123 18.65 -17.20 16.86
N PRO A 124 18.41 -18.33 16.18
CA PRO A 124 18.83 -18.51 14.79
C PRO A 124 18.45 -17.31 13.93
N ALA A 125 19.30 -16.90 13.00
CA ALA A 125 19.06 -15.77 12.11
C ALA A 125 17.72 -15.94 11.36
N LEU A 126 17.37 -17.19 11.02
CA LEU A 126 16.10 -17.55 10.43
C LEU A 126 14.88 -17.17 11.28
N LEU A 127 14.98 -17.30 12.61
CA LEU A 127 13.91 -16.93 13.55
C LEU A 127 13.93 -15.44 13.93
N GLN A 128 15.05 -14.75 13.73
CA GLN A 128 15.14 -13.30 13.92
C GLN A 128 14.57 -12.53 12.73
N ILE A 129 14.77 -13.03 11.52
CA ILE A 129 14.38 -12.38 10.27
C ILE A 129 13.01 -12.86 9.81
N GLY A 130 12.73 -14.16 9.96
CA GLY A 130 11.48 -14.80 9.56
C GLY A 130 10.44 -14.81 10.68
N ALA A 131 9.17 -14.78 10.31
CA ALA A 131 8.07 -14.98 11.23
C ALA A 131 7.75 -16.48 11.36
N ASN A 132 7.85 -17.04 12.57
CA ASN A 132 7.45 -18.41 12.85
C ASN A 132 5.92 -18.51 12.99
N LEU A 133 5.25 -18.86 11.90
CA LEU A 133 3.79 -18.96 11.85
C LEU A 133 3.26 -20.09 12.73
N THR A 134 3.97 -21.19 12.87
CA THR A 134 3.56 -22.31 13.76
C THR A 134 3.54 -21.89 15.23
N GLU A 135 4.53 -21.10 15.65
CA GLU A 135 4.58 -20.59 17.03
C GLU A 135 3.51 -19.53 17.27
N GLN A 136 3.29 -18.63 16.30
CA GLN A 136 2.20 -17.66 16.38
C GLN A 136 0.82 -18.35 16.44
N ALA A 137 0.63 -19.46 15.73
CA ALA A 137 -0.58 -20.25 15.80
C ALA A 137 -0.77 -20.87 17.19
N ARG A 138 0.29 -21.45 17.80
CA ARG A 138 0.23 -22.00 19.17
C ARG A 138 -0.12 -20.96 20.22
N GLN A 139 0.36 -19.74 20.03
CA GLN A 139 0.06 -18.61 20.92
C GLN A 139 -1.31 -17.99 20.67
N GLY A 140 -2.08 -18.47 19.68
CA GLY A 140 -3.37 -17.89 19.30
C GLY A 140 -3.25 -16.50 18.67
N ALA A 141 -2.06 -16.13 18.18
CA ALA A 141 -1.81 -14.83 17.60
C ALA A 141 -2.24 -14.73 16.13
N LEU A 142 -2.59 -15.86 15.48
CA LEU A 142 -3.11 -15.90 14.12
C LEU A 142 -4.63 -16.00 14.14
N PRO A 143 -5.32 -15.26 13.23
CA PRO A 143 -6.77 -15.44 13.04
C PRO A 143 -7.03 -16.83 12.46
N ARG A 144 -8.07 -17.50 12.94
CA ARG A 144 -8.45 -18.82 12.44
C ARG A 144 -8.84 -18.78 10.97
N VAL A 145 -8.33 -19.71 10.18
CA VAL A 145 -8.56 -19.73 8.72
C VAL A 145 -9.88 -20.44 8.39
N VAL A 146 -10.66 -19.83 7.49
CA VAL A 146 -11.96 -20.32 7.03
C VAL A 146 -12.04 -20.30 5.52
N GLY A 147 -12.72 -21.31 4.96
CA GLY A 147 -13.07 -21.36 3.55
C GLY A 147 -11.91 -21.66 2.60
N ARG A 148 -10.83 -22.30 3.11
CA ARG A 148 -9.64 -22.68 2.33
C ARG A 148 -9.21 -24.12 2.55
N GLU A 149 -10.14 -24.96 2.98
CA GLU A 149 -9.87 -26.33 3.37
C GLU A 149 -9.29 -27.17 2.22
N ALA A 150 -9.76 -26.96 1.00
CA ALA A 150 -9.28 -27.68 -0.19
C ALA A 150 -7.85 -27.30 -0.56
N GLU A 151 -7.56 -26.01 -0.59
CA GLU A 151 -6.21 -25.49 -0.90
C GLU A 151 -5.21 -25.88 0.21
N ILE A 152 -5.63 -25.81 1.48
CA ILE A 152 -4.81 -26.23 2.63
C ILE A 152 -4.54 -27.74 2.55
N ALA A 153 -5.55 -28.57 2.22
CA ALA A 153 -5.36 -30.01 2.08
C ALA A 153 -4.37 -30.34 0.95
N LEU A 154 -4.50 -29.69 -0.20
CA LEU A 154 -3.59 -29.87 -1.35
C LEU A 154 -2.16 -29.41 -1.04
N LEU A 155 -2.01 -28.31 -0.29
CA LEU A 155 -0.71 -27.82 0.16
C LEU A 155 -0.05 -28.80 1.13
N VAL A 156 -0.80 -29.31 2.12
CA VAL A 156 -0.33 -30.34 3.05
C VAL A 156 0.10 -31.59 2.30
N GLU A 157 -0.71 -32.09 1.35
CA GLU A 157 -0.36 -33.24 0.51
C GLU A 157 0.95 -32.99 -0.26
N THR A 158 1.10 -31.82 -0.86
CA THR A 158 2.28 -31.46 -1.63
C THR A 158 3.53 -31.42 -0.75
N LEU A 159 3.45 -30.84 0.45
CA LEU A 159 4.57 -30.75 1.39
C LEU A 159 4.95 -32.12 1.99
N CYS A 160 4.03 -33.09 2.03
CA CYS A 160 4.30 -34.45 2.46
C CYS A 160 4.99 -35.32 1.40
N ARG A 161 5.16 -34.83 0.16
CA ARG A 161 5.82 -35.58 -0.90
C ARG A 161 7.29 -35.89 -0.55
N PRO A 162 7.76 -37.13 -0.72
CA PRO A 162 9.15 -37.48 -0.38
C PRO A 162 10.20 -36.92 -1.37
N VAL A 163 9.75 -36.59 -2.60
CA VAL A 163 10.59 -36.12 -3.68
C VAL A 163 10.15 -34.74 -4.07
N ASN A 164 10.01 -33.79 -4.02
CA ASN A 164 9.57 -32.44 -4.42
C ASN A 164 8.47 -31.89 -3.50
N PRO A 165 8.77 -31.64 -2.23
CA PRO A 165 7.85 -30.99 -1.30
C PRO A 165 7.80 -29.46 -1.54
N TYR A 166 7.57 -29.05 -2.79
CA TYR A 166 7.62 -27.65 -3.20
C TYR A 166 6.30 -27.24 -3.80
N ALA A 167 5.72 -26.17 -3.28
CA ALA A 167 4.45 -25.63 -3.74
C ALA A 167 4.58 -24.16 -4.16
N VAL A 168 3.77 -23.75 -5.13
CA VAL A 168 3.57 -22.33 -5.43
C VAL A 168 2.08 -22.01 -5.40
N LEU A 169 1.68 -21.09 -4.56
CA LEU A 169 0.32 -20.56 -4.47
C LEU A 169 0.12 -19.53 -5.58
N VAL A 170 -0.83 -19.80 -6.45
CA VAL A 170 -1.12 -18.98 -7.63
C VAL A 170 -2.44 -18.25 -7.42
N GLY A 171 -2.44 -16.93 -7.46
CA GLY A 171 -3.65 -16.15 -7.34
C GLY A 171 -3.36 -14.66 -7.13
N LEU A 172 -4.34 -13.81 -7.38
CA LEU A 172 -4.21 -12.37 -7.22
C LEU A 172 -3.85 -12.01 -5.77
N GLU A 173 -3.25 -10.84 -5.60
CA GLU A 173 -3.08 -10.27 -4.26
C GLU A 173 -4.46 -10.06 -3.62
N GLY A 174 -4.57 -10.37 -2.31
CA GLY A 174 -5.83 -10.25 -1.58
C GLY A 174 -6.77 -11.48 -1.65
N VAL A 175 -6.50 -12.50 -2.48
CA VAL A 175 -7.34 -13.72 -2.51
C VAL A 175 -7.18 -14.63 -1.29
N GLY A 176 -6.20 -14.38 -0.41
CA GLY A 176 -5.97 -15.19 0.79
C GLY A 176 -4.88 -16.26 0.65
N ARG A 177 -3.87 -16.07 -0.21
CA ARG A 177 -2.70 -16.96 -0.32
C ARG A 177 -2.01 -17.18 1.02
N ARG A 178 -1.80 -16.10 1.80
CA ARG A 178 -1.21 -16.16 3.14
C ARG A 178 -2.09 -16.95 4.12
N ALA A 179 -3.42 -16.83 4.02
CA ALA A 179 -4.36 -17.59 4.85
C ALA A 179 -4.20 -19.10 4.63
N VAL A 180 -3.99 -19.56 3.39
CA VAL A 180 -3.73 -20.98 3.10
C VAL A 180 -2.48 -21.46 3.84
N VAL A 181 -1.40 -20.67 3.87
CA VAL A 181 -0.16 -21.00 4.60
C VAL A 181 -0.40 -21.01 6.11
N GLN A 182 -1.15 -20.03 6.62
CA GLN A 182 -1.53 -19.96 8.04
C GLN A 182 -2.35 -21.19 8.45
N GLY A 183 -3.29 -21.66 7.62
CA GLY A 183 -4.05 -22.87 7.90
C GLY A 183 -3.18 -24.15 7.99
N VAL A 184 -2.08 -24.22 7.23
CA VAL A 184 -1.08 -25.29 7.43
C VAL A 184 -0.36 -25.12 8.77
N ALA A 185 0.02 -23.89 9.13
CA ALA A 185 0.67 -23.61 10.42
C ALA A 185 -0.25 -23.96 11.60
N GLU A 186 -1.55 -23.66 11.53
CA GLU A 186 -2.57 -24.06 12.51
C GLU A 186 -2.62 -25.59 12.66
N ARG A 187 -2.70 -26.33 11.56
CA ARG A 187 -2.73 -27.81 11.60
C ARG A 187 -1.47 -28.41 12.24
N ILE A 188 -0.30 -27.79 12.01
CA ILE A 188 0.95 -28.20 12.65
C ILE A 188 0.91 -27.85 14.15
N ALA A 189 0.40 -26.69 14.51
CA ALA A 189 0.32 -26.23 15.90
C ALA A 189 -0.65 -27.09 16.74
N ASP A 190 -1.78 -27.50 16.15
CA ASP A 190 -2.83 -28.31 16.78
C ASP A 190 -2.53 -29.82 16.72
N ASP A 191 -1.33 -30.22 16.26
CA ASP A 191 -0.95 -31.63 16.05
C ASP A 191 -1.88 -32.44 15.14
N THR A 192 -2.69 -31.77 14.31
CA THR A 192 -3.59 -32.38 13.31
C THR A 192 -2.93 -32.61 11.96
N ALA A 193 -1.71 -32.09 11.77
CA ALA A 193 -0.94 -32.30 10.55
C ALA A 193 -0.40 -33.75 10.47
N PRO A 194 -0.23 -34.31 9.24
CA PRO A 194 0.44 -35.59 9.02
C PRO A 194 1.84 -35.66 9.62
N ASP A 195 2.30 -36.88 9.96
CA ASP A 195 3.61 -37.09 10.59
C ASP A 195 4.80 -36.43 9.90
N PRO A 196 4.91 -36.37 8.54
CA PRO A 196 6.03 -35.71 7.89
C PRO A 196 6.12 -34.21 8.15
N LEU A 197 5.02 -33.56 8.56
CA LEU A 197 4.96 -32.12 8.86
C LEU A 197 4.90 -31.82 10.37
N ARG A 198 4.57 -32.82 11.17
CA ARG A 198 4.44 -32.68 12.61
C ARG A 198 5.74 -32.16 13.23
N LYS A 199 5.64 -31.18 14.11
CA LYS A 199 6.78 -30.51 14.78
C LYS A 199 7.73 -29.72 13.89
N ARG A 200 7.45 -29.56 12.60
CA ARG A 200 8.26 -28.69 11.73
C ARG A 200 7.82 -27.22 11.90
N PRO A 201 8.72 -26.28 12.18
CA PRO A 201 8.36 -24.88 12.17
C PRO A 201 8.11 -24.42 10.75
N LEU A 202 7.00 -23.73 10.51
CA LEU A 202 6.71 -23.02 9.27
C LEU A 202 7.12 -21.57 9.43
N ILE A 203 8.14 -21.16 8.69
CA ILE A 203 8.77 -19.85 8.81
C ILE A 203 8.52 -19.05 7.53
N MET A 204 7.90 -17.89 7.70
CA MET A 204 7.66 -16.93 6.63
C MET A 204 8.85 -15.98 6.51
N LEU A 205 9.39 -15.85 5.31
CA LEU A 205 10.43 -14.90 4.95
C LEU A 205 9.79 -13.68 4.26
N PRO A 206 9.66 -12.53 4.93
CA PRO A 206 8.93 -11.37 4.41
C PRO A 206 9.73 -10.55 3.38
N HIS A 207 11.05 -10.61 3.44
CA HIS A 207 11.96 -9.79 2.64
C HIS A 207 12.93 -10.61 1.81
N LEU A 208 13.42 -9.97 0.77
CA LEU A 208 14.49 -10.50 -0.09
C LEU A 208 15.84 -10.18 0.54
N PHE A 209 16.72 -11.18 0.56
CA PHE A 209 18.08 -11.04 1.07
C PHE A 209 19.06 -11.19 -0.09
N ASP A 210 19.86 -10.17 -0.34
CA ASP A 210 20.89 -10.17 -1.38
C ASP A 210 22.31 -10.27 -0.78
N ASN A 211 22.40 -10.87 0.42
CA ASN A 211 23.66 -11.11 1.12
C ASN A 211 23.99 -12.61 1.13
N PRO A 212 25.08 -13.04 0.44
CA PRO A 212 25.46 -14.46 0.32
C PRO A 212 25.73 -15.15 1.65
N GLU A 213 26.38 -14.46 2.59
CA GLU A 213 26.69 -15.02 3.93
C GLU A 213 25.43 -15.31 4.73
N LEU A 214 24.48 -14.37 4.68
CA LEU A 214 23.18 -14.52 5.34
C LEU A 214 22.39 -15.67 4.71
N MET A 215 22.32 -15.74 3.39
CA MET A 215 21.66 -16.84 2.68
C MET A 215 22.26 -18.20 3.05
N GLY A 216 23.61 -18.31 3.15
CA GLY A 216 24.28 -19.50 3.61
C GLY A 216 23.82 -19.93 5.02
N LYS A 217 23.79 -19.00 5.97
CA LYS A 217 23.28 -19.26 7.33
C LYS A 217 21.82 -19.70 7.34
N LEU A 218 20.95 -19.00 6.58
CA LEU A 218 19.53 -19.36 6.49
C LEU A 218 19.31 -20.78 5.95
N ILE A 219 20.12 -21.23 4.98
CA ILE A 219 20.06 -22.60 4.45
C ILE A 219 20.44 -23.62 5.52
N GLU A 220 21.52 -23.36 6.26
CA GLU A 220 21.98 -24.26 7.33
C GLU A 220 20.97 -24.38 8.45
N GLU A 221 20.47 -23.25 8.95
CA GLU A 221 19.49 -23.19 10.03
C GLU A 221 18.15 -23.80 9.61
N ALA A 222 17.66 -23.55 8.37
CA ALA A 222 16.45 -24.19 7.85
C ALA A 222 16.59 -25.72 7.80
N THR A 223 17.78 -26.22 7.47
CA THR A 223 18.07 -27.65 7.44
C THR A 223 18.12 -28.23 8.86
N GLN A 224 18.80 -27.57 9.79
CA GLN A 224 18.94 -27.99 11.18
C GLN A 224 17.60 -27.99 11.92
N LEU A 225 16.80 -26.96 11.72
CA LEU A 225 15.46 -26.82 12.30
C LEU A 225 14.42 -27.71 11.62
N ASN A 226 14.78 -28.36 10.51
CA ASN A 226 13.84 -29.09 9.66
C ASN A 226 12.63 -28.23 9.28
N ALA A 227 12.87 -26.95 8.98
CA ALA A 227 11.83 -25.94 8.76
C ALA A 227 11.12 -26.10 7.41
N ILE A 228 9.90 -25.60 7.32
CA ILE A 228 9.19 -25.32 6.08
C ILE A 228 9.35 -23.82 5.83
N LEU A 229 9.79 -23.42 4.63
CA LEU A 229 9.98 -22.01 4.30
C LEU A 229 8.84 -21.51 3.41
N TYR A 230 8.22 -20.40 3.81
CA TYR A 230 7.29 -19.65 2.98
C TYR A 230 7.96 -18.36 2.52
N ILE A 231 8.18 -18.21 1.22
CA ILE A 231 8.71 -17.00 0.60
C ILE A 231 7.53 -16.19 0.08
N GLU A 232 7.10 -15.18 0.85
CA GLU A 232 5.90 -14.40 0.54
C GLU A 232 6.09 -13.59 -0.75
N ALA A 233 7.24 -12.94 -0.91
CA ALA A 233 7.59 -12.17 -2.11
C ALA A 233 8.25 -13.03 -3.20
N PHE A 234 7.75 -14.26 -3.45
CA PHE A 234 8.39 -15.22 -4.36
C PHE A 234 8.47 -14.69 -5.80
N GLU A 235 7.47 -13.97 -6.25
CA GLU A 235 7.45 -13.35 -7.58
C GLU A 235 8.57 -12.31 -7.74
N SER A 236 8.73 -11.41 -6.76
CA SER A 236 9.84 -10.46 -6.71
C SER A 236 11.20 -11.15 -6.52
N PHE A 237 11.21 -12.29 -5.83
CA PHE A 237 12.41 -13.13 -5.69
C PHE A 237 12.86 -13.69 -7.04
N LEU A 238 11.92 -14.14 -7.88
CA LEU A 238 12.19 -14.69 -9.21
C LEU A 238 12.50 -13.61 -10.26
N SER A 239 12.04 -12.36 -10.05
CA SER A 239 12.24 -11.20 -10.94
C SER A 239 13.33 -10.26 -10.44
N ALA A 240 14.52 -10.78 -10.14
CA ALA A 240 15.63 -9.99 -9.61
C ALA A 240 16.07 -8.86 -10.56
N PRO A 241 16.46 -7.68 -10.02
CA PRO A 241 16.71 -6.48 -10.82
C PRO A 241 18.01 -6.52 -11.64
N ALA A 242 18.94 -7.41 -11.32
CA ALA A 242 20.24 -7.52 -12.00
C ALA A 242 20.74 -8.96 -12.07
N PRO A 243 21.45 -9.36 -13.14
CA PRO A 243 21.95 -10.74 -13.30
C PRO A 243 22.72 -11.31 -12.11
N PRO A 244 23.62 -10.56 -11.41
CA PRO A 244 24.31 -11.11 -10.24
C PRO A 244 23.38 -11.47 -9.08
N ILE A 245 22.33 -10.67 -8.86
CA ILE A 245 21.34 -10.91 -7.81
C ILE A 245 20.44 -12.09 -8.19
N GLU A 246 20.01 -12.15 -9.45
CA GLU A 246 19.23 -13.28 -9.97
C GLU A 246 19.97 -14.60 -9.78
N MET A 247 21.26 -14.64 -10.14
CA MET A 247 22.11 -15.81 -9.97
C MET A 247 22.22 -16.24 -8.50
N LEU A 248 22.46 -15.28 -7.60
CA LEU A 248 22.55 -15.53 -6.15
C LEU A 248 21.24 -16.12 -5.60
N ARG A 249 20.08 -15.59 -6.02
CA ARG A 249 18.77 -16.08 -5.60
C ARG A 249 18.47 -17.48 -6.16
N MET A 250 18.86 -17.75 -7.40
CA MET A 250 18.72 -19.09 -7.99
C MET A 250 19.65 -20.11 -7.30
N GLU A 251 20.86 -19.72 -6.91
CA GLU A 251 21.77 -20.56 -6.12
C GLU A 251 21.18 -20.87 -4.73
N PHE A 252 20.62 -19.88 -4.06
CA PHE A 252 19.91 -20.06 -2.79
C PHE A 252 18.77 -21.08 -2.92
N LEU A 253 17.91 -20.92 -3.93
CA LEU A 253 16.81 -21.84 -4.19
C LEU A 253 17.31 -23.26 -4.51
N SER A 254 18.35 -23.36 -5.33
CA SER A 254 19.00 -24.62 -5.69
C SER A 254 19.57 -25.34 -4.47
N ALA A 255 20.22 -24.60 -3.56
CA ALA A 255 20.79 -25.15 -2.34
C ALA A 255 19.70 -25.64 -1.36
N LEU A 256 18.59 -24.94 -1.21
CA LEU A 256 17.43 -25.39 -0.42
C LEU A 256 16.83 -26.68 -1.00
N ILE A 257 16.67 -26.73 -2.33
CA ILE A 257 16.15 -27.90 -3.04
C ILE A 257 17.11 -29.10 -2.89
N ALA A 258 18.42 -28.89 -2.99
CA ALA A 258 19.42 -29.95 -2.80
C ALA A 258 19.38 -30.55 -1.39
N ARG A 259 19.06 -29.72 -0.38
CA ARG A 259 18.90 -30.16 1.04
C ARG A 259 17.47 -30.60 1.37
N ARG A 260 16.59 -30.65 0.38
CA ARG A 260 15.17 -31.06 0.51
C ARG A 260 14.38 -30.26 1.55
N VAL A 261 14.71 -28.98 1.70
CA VAL A 261 13.93 -28.07 2.55
C VAL A 261 12.59 -27.79 1.85
N PRO A 262 11.42 -28.07 2.46
CA PRO A 262 10.13 -27.77 1.86
C PRO A 262 9.96 -26.27 1.65
N ILE A 263 9.48 -25.87 0.46
CA ILE A 263 9.35 -24.46 0.07
C ILE A 263 7.93 -24.20 -0.41
N ILE A 264 7.37 -23.11 0.06
CA ILE A 264 6.10 -22.53 -0.43
C ILE A 264 6.45 -21.17 -1.05
N GLY A 265 6.06 -20.94 -2.28
CA GLY A 265 6.12 -19.63 -2.94
C GLY A 265 4.74 -19.07 -3.19
N ALA A 266 4.64 -17.77 -3.53
CA ALA A 266 3.39 -17.14 -3.95
C ALA A 266 3.60 -16.27 -5.18
N VAL A 267 2.74 -16.43 -6.20
CA VAL A 267 2.77 -15.67 -7.46
C VAL A 267 1.37 -15.18 -7.83
N SER A 268 1.30 -14.13 -8.60
CA SER A 268 0.03 -13.47 -8.96
C SER A 268 -0.80 -14.26 -9.98
N SER A 269 -0.15 -14.98 -10.91
CA SER A 269 -0.84 -15.77 -11.94
C SER A 269 -0.04 -16.99 -12.40
N LEU A 270 -0.76 -17.98 -12.95
CA LEU A 270 -0.15 -19.18 -13.53
C LEU A 270 0.71 -18.85 -14.77
N GLU A 271 0.31 -17.84 -15.53
CA GLU A 271 1.08 -17.41 -16.71
C GLU A 271 2.44 -16.85 -16.29
N MET A 272 2.47 -16.02 -15.25
CA MET A 272 3.72 -15.51 -14.69
C MET A 272 4.59 -16.64 -14.18
N PHE A 273 4.05 -17.58 -13.44
CA PHE A 273 4.82 -18.73 -12.99
C PHE A 273 5.41 -19.54 -14.18
N ARG A 274 4.63 -19.74 -15.25
CA ARG A 274 5.11 -20.41 -16.46
C ARG A 274 6.26 -19.65 -17.12
N ARG A 275 6.23 -18.33 -17.17
CA ARG A 275 7.35 -17.51 -17.69
C ARG A 275 8.64 -17.74 -16.89
N TYR A 276 8.55 -17.80 -15.56
CA TYR A 276 9.70 -18.13 -14.71
C TYR A 276 10.19 -19.57 -14.91
N VAL A 277 9.27 -20.53 -15.05
CA VAL A 277 9.62 -21.93 -15.36
C VAL A 277 10.41 -22.03 -16.66
N HIS A 278 10.10 -21.22 -17.68
CA HIS A 278 10.89 -21.20 -18.92
C HIS A 278 12.31 -20.66 -18.72
N ARG A 279 12.53 -19.77 -17.76
CA ARG A 279 13.88 -19.23 -17.44
C ARG A 279 14.74 -20.20 -16.62
N ALA A 280 14.14 -20.91 -15.68
CA ALA A 280 14.83 -21.86 -14.78
C ALA A 280 14.08 -23.19 -14.68
N PRO A 281 14.01 -23.98 -15.79
CA PRO A 281 13.15 -25.18 -15.85
C PRO A 281 13.58 -26.28 -14.87
N ASP A 282 14.87 -26.44 -14.62
CA ASP A 282 15.41 -27.49 -13.76
C ASP A 282 15.04 -27.34 -12.28
N LEU A 283 14.80 -26.11 -11.85
CA LEU A 283 14.40 -25.79 -10.49
C LEU A 283 12.88 -25.68 -10.39
N LEU A 284 12.25 -24.83 -11.21
CA LEU A 284 10.86 -24.41 -11.02
C LEU A 284 9.84 -25.44 -11.50
N LYS A 285 10.18 -26.36 -12.42
CA LYS A 285 9.31 -27.50 -12.77
C LYS A 285 9.01 -28.44 -11.61
N ARG A 286 9.81 -28.37 -10.52
CA ARG A 286 9.60 -29.18 -9.32
C ARG A 286 8.49 -28.67 -8.42
N PHE A 287 8.07 -27.41 -8.62
CA PHE A 287 7.03 -26.79 -7.82
C PHE A 287 5.65 -27.18 -8.34
N GLN A 288 4.77 -27.59 -7.42
CA GLN A 288 3.37 -27.83 -7.70
C GLN A 288 2.60 -26.50 -7.62
N PRO A 289 1.99 -26.02 -8.72
CA PRO A 289 1.10 -24.88 -8.64
C PRO A 289 -0.22 -25.29 -7.98
N ILE A 290 -0.66 -24.45 -7.03
CA ILE A 290 -1.93 -24.56 -6.31
C ILE A 290 -2.68 -23.26 -6.54
N GLU A 291 -3.80 -23.34 -7.24
CA GLU A 291 -4.62 -22.17 -7.54
C GLU A 291 -5.43 -21.76 -6.32
N VAL A 292 -5.33 -20.47 -5.94
CA VAL A 292 -6.12 -19.84 -4.89
C VAL A 292 -7.06 -18.84 -5.53
N ARG A 293 -8.33 -19.25 -5.69
CA ARG A 293 -9.34 -18.42 -6.34
C ARG A 293 -9.89 -17.34 -5.41
N PRO A 294 -10.41 -16.22 -5.95
CA PRO A 294 -11.21 -15.29 -5.18
C PRO A 294 -12.36 -16.03 -4.47
N MET A 295 -12.64 -15.63 -3.25
CA MET A 295 -13.80 -16.15 -2.51
C MET A 295 -15.11 -15.64 -3.11
N THR A 296 -16.17 -16.43 -2.94
CA THR A 296 -17.53 -15.95 -3.19
C THR A 296 -17.99 -14.98 -2.10
N ALA A 297 -19.09 -14.27 -2.31
CA ALA A 297 -19.69 -13.40 -1.32
C ALA A 297 -20.04 -14.14 -0.02
N ASP A 298 -20.59 -15.36 -0.14
CA ASP A 298 -20.97 -16.18 1.01
C ASP A 298 -19.77 -16.68 1.82
N GLU A 299 -18.71 -17.14 1.13
CA GLU A 299 -17.45 -17.52 1.78
C GLU A 299 -16.80 -16.30 2.48
N THR A 300 -16.83 -15.14 1.82
CA THR A 300 -16.32 -13.89 2.41
C THR A 300 -17.11 -13.50 3.65
N LEU A 301 -18.44 -13.65 3.64
CA LEU A 301 -19.26 -13.37 4.81
C LEU A 301 -18.83 -14.22 6.02
N GLN A 302 -18.50 -15.51 5.82
CA GLN A 302 -18.01 -16.37 6.89
C GLN A 302 -16.69 -15.87 7.49
N VAL A 303 -15.79 -15.35 6.65
CA VAL A 303 -14.55 -14.72 7.10
C VAL A 303 -14.85 -13.46 7.93
N LEU A 304 -15.74 -12.59 7.45
CA LEU A 304 -16.11 -11.37 8.19
C LEU A 304 -16.77 -11.68 9.53
N VAL A 305 -17.60 -12.73 9.64
CA VAL A 305 -18.20 -13.16 10.92
C VAL A 305 -17.12 -13.53 11.94
N GLN A 306 -16.07 -14.20 11.54
CA GLN A 306 -14.95 -14.52 12.45
C GLN A 306 -14.15 -13.30 12.86
N LEU A 307 -13.83 -12.41 11.90
CA LEU A 307 -13.15 -11.16 12.19
C LEU A 307 -14.00 -10.28 13.12
N ALA A 308 -15.32 -10.25 12.93
CA ALA A 308 -16.24 -9.52 13.81
C ALA A 308 -16.13 -10.01 15.27
N SER A 309 -16.04 -11.32 15.50
CA SER A 309 -15.85 -11.88 16.84
C SER A 309 -14.54 -11.44 17.47
N LEU A 310 -13.45 -11.31 16.69
CA LEU A 310 -12.18 -10.78 17.17
C LEU A 310 -12.27 -9.29 17.53
N PHE A 311 -12.91 -8.49 16.67
CA PHE A 311 -13.13 -7.06 16.93
C PHE A 311 -14.00 -6.83 18.18
N GLU A 312 -15.00 -7.68 18.42
CA GLU A 312 -15.84 -7.62 19.62
C GLU A 312 -15.03 -7.92 20.88
N GLN A 313 -14.22 -8.99 20.86
CA GLN A 313 -13.39 -9.40 22.00
C GLN A 313 -12.27 -8.41 22.31
N GLN A 314 -11.59 -7.89 21.29
CA GLN A 314 -10.42 -7.02 21.47
C GLN A 314 -10.76 -5.55 21.64
N HIS A 315 -11.85 -5.09 21.04
CA HIS A 315 -12.16 -3.66 20.91
C HIS A 315 -13.58 -3.30 21.38
N GLY A 316 -14.39 -4.27 21.78
CA GLY A 316 -15.78 -4.05 22.21
C GLY A 316 -16.68 -3.55 21.09
N MET A 317 -16.35 -3.84 19.82
CA MET A 317 -17.10 -3.40 18.64
C MET A 317 -17.95 -4.53 18.10
N ALA A 318 -19.28 -4.38 18.15
CA ALA A 318 -20.23 -5.35 17.65
C ALA A 318 -20.63 -5.05 16.19
N PHE A 319 -20.46 -6.04 15.33
CA PHE A 319 -20.91 -6.02 13.93
C PHE A 319 -22.12 -6.95 13.76
N PRO A 320 -23.34 -6.41 13.65
CA PRO A 320 -24.52 -7.22 13.37
C PRO A 320 -24.39 -7.99 12.05
N ASN A 321 -24.98 -9.17 11.95
CA ASN A 321 -24.94 -9.99 10.73
C ASN A 321 -25.50 -9.25 9.50
N GLU A 322 -26.49 -8.40 9.68
CA GLU A 322 -27.03 -7.55 8.61
C GLU A 322 -25.99 -6.57 8.11
N THR A 323 -25.25 -5.95 9.02
CA THR A 323 -24.16 -5.03 8.69
C THR A 323 -23.01 -5.75 7.97
N LEU A 324 -22.65 -6.98 8.39
CA LEU A 324 -21.65 -7.79 7.70
C LEU A 324 -22.05 -8.16 6.26
N ARG A 325 -23.31 -8.54 6.06
CA ARG A 325 -23.85 -8.79 4.71
C ARG A 325 -23.81 -7.54 3.84
N LEU A 326 -24.16 -6.40 4.43
CA LEU A 326 -24.11 -5.12 3.74
C LEU A 326 -22.65 -4.73 3.38
N ILE A 327 -21.67 -4.98 4.25
CA ILE A 327 -20.25 -4.76 3.95
C ILE A 327 -19.83 -5.58 2.72
N VAL A 328 -20.20 -6.86 2.65
CA VAL A 328 -19.89 -7.73 1.50
C VAL A 328 -20.53 -7.19 0.23
N GLN A 329 -21.84 -6.85 0.29
CA GLN A 329 -22.57 -6.30 -0.84
C GLN A 329 -21.96 -4.99 -1.34
N VAL A 330 -21.75 -4.03 -0.47
CA VAL A 330 -21.18 -2.72 -0.82
C VAL A 330 -19.77 -2.85 -1.37
N ALA A 331 -18.94 -3.72 -0.78
CA ALA A 331 -17.61 -3.99 -1.30
C ALA A 331 -17.67 -4.63 -2.70
N ASP A 332 -18.63 -5.53 -2.94
CA ASP A 332 -18.82 -6.14 -4.26
C ASP A 332 -19.26 -5.12 -5.32
N GLU A 333 -20.19 -4.26 -4.95
CA GLU A 333 -20.74 -3.26 -5.86
C GLU A 333 -19.78 -2.11 -6.17
N HIS A 334 -18.97 -1.66 -5.19
CA HIS A 334 -18.24 -0.39 -5.27
C HIS A 334 -16.72 -0.48 -5.20
N ILE A 335 -16.13 -1.66 -4.95
CA ILE A 335 -14.67 -1.86 -4.90
C ILE A 335 -14.30 -2.97 -5.89
N GLN A 336 -13.90 -2.60 -7.11
CA GLN A 336 -13.63 -3.56 -8.17
C GLN A 336 -12.14 -3.87 -8.37
N HIS A 337 -11.24 -3.00 -7.92
CA HIS A 337 -9.79 -3.16 -8.07
C HIS A 337 -9.18 -4.26 -7.19
N ARG A 338 -9.94 -4.77 -6.19
CA ARG A 338 -9.50 -5.83 -5.26
C ARG A 338 -10.43 -7.04 -5.32
N PRO A 339 -9.88 -8.27 -5.20
CA PRO A 339 -10.70 -9.48 -5.11
C PRO A 339 -11.28 -9.67 -3.70
N PHE A 340 -12.27 -10.54 -3.58
CA PHE A 340 -12.67 -11.10 -2.30
C PHE A 340 -11.62 -12.08 -1.75
N PRO A 341 -11.43 -12.15 -0.40
CA PRO A 341 -12.16 -11.41 0.65
C PRO A 341 -11.58 -10.02 0.94
N ASP A 342 -10.45 -9.63 0.34
CA ASP A 342 -9.67 -8.45 0.68
C ASP A 342 -10.47 -7.15 0.65
N LYS A 343 -11.28 -6.93 -0.40
CA LYS A 343 -12.11 -5.73 -0.53
C LYS A 343 -13.13 -5.55 0.61
N ALA A 344 -13.68 -6.64 1.12
CA ALA A 344 -14.64 -6.60 2.22
C ALA A 344 -13.93 -6.43 3.58
N ILE A 345 -12.78 -7.07 3.77
CA ILE A 345 -11.93 -6.91 4.96
C ILE A 345 -11.45 -5.47 5.07
N LEU A 346 -10.96 -4.88 3.96
CA LEU A 346 -10.54 -3.48 3.90
C LEU A 346 -11.67 -2.54 4.32
N LEU A 347 -12.86 -2.72 3.77
CA LEU A 347 -14.01 -1.88 4.14
C LEU A 347 -14.37 -2.05 5.62
N MET A 348 -14.36 -3.27 6.13
CA MET A 348 -14.62 -3.56 7.55
C MET A 348 -13.58 -2.89 8.46
N ASP A 349 -12.30 -2.93 8.11
CA ASP A 349 -11.22 -2.29 8.86
C ASP A 349 -11.37 -0.76 8.90
N HIS A 350 -11.69 -0.14 7.77
CA HIS A 350 -12.00 1.30 7.73
C HIS A 350 -13.20 1.68 8.61
N ILE A 351 -14.26 0.84 8.60
CA ILE A 351 -15.43 1.05 9.46
C ILE A 351 -15.04 0.94 10.93
N ALA A 352 -14.25 -0.07 11.29
CA ALA A 352 -13.77 -0.28 12.66
C ALA A 352 -12.89 0.90 13.12
N GLY A 353 -11.96 1.36 12.28
CA GLY A 353 -11.12 2.51 12.56
C GLY A 353 -11.94 3.79 12.81
N ARG A 354 -12.96 4.05 11.97
CA ARG A 354 -13.85 5.19 12.12
C ARG A 354 -14.71 5.10 13.39
N ALA A 355 -15.29 3.92 13.65
CA ALA A 355 -16.07 3.66 14.84
C ALA A 355 -15.27 3.90 16.12
N ARG A 356 -14.03 3.40 16.15
CA ARG A 356 -13.10 3.59 17.26
C ARG A 356 -12.76 5.05 17.49
N ALA A 357 -12.52 5.81 16.43
CA ALA A 357 -12.25 7.25 16.52
C ALA A 357 -13.44 8.05 17.06
N GLN A 358 -14.67 7.56 16.84
CA GLN A 358 -15.91 8.18 17.28
C GLN A 358 -16.44 7.59 18.62
N GLY A 359 -15.79 6.59 19.21
CA GLY A 359 -16.23 5.92 20.43
C GLY A 359 -17.51 5.09 20.25
N ILE A 360 -17.79 4.59 19.03
CA ILE A 360 -19.01 3.84 18.69
C ILE A 360 -18.70 2.34 18.85
N GLY A 361 -19.45 1.65 19.73
CA GLY A 361 -19.33 0.22 19.97
C GLY A 361 -20.27 -0.67 19.15
N TYR A 362 -21.26 -0.10 18.48
CA TYR A 362 -22.26 -0.83 17.68
C TYR A 362 -22.32 -0.28 16.25
N ILE A 363 -22.06 -1.12 15.27
CA ILE A 363 -21.90 -0.70 13.87
C ILE A 363 -23.25 -0.78 13.14
N GLU A 364 -23.84 0.37 12.88
CA GLU A 364 -25.07 0.47 12.10
C GLU A 364 -24.83 0.40 10.58
N PRO A 365 -25.82 -0.06 9.79
CA PRO A 365 -25.76 -0.08 8.32
C PRO A 365 -25.39 1.25 7.67
N ARG A 366 -25.84 2.36 8.27
CA ARG A 366 -25.54 3.72 7.81
C ARG A 366 -24.03 3.98 7.75
N MET A 367 -23.27 3.51 8.76
CA MET A 367 -21.82 3.71 8.83
C MET A 367 -21.09 2.98 7.69
N VAL A 368 -21.62 1.83 7.22
CA VAL A 368 -21.07 1.11 6.06
C VAL A 368 -21.10 2.00 4.82
N TRP A 369 -22.25 2.58 4.52
CA TRP A 369 -22.41 3.46 3.37
C TRP A 369 -21.56 4.73 3.46
N GLU A 370 -21.56 5.38 4.62
CA GLU A 370 -20.76 6.59 4.84
C GLU A 370 -19.28 6.32 4.69
N THR A 371 -18.79 5.18 5.20
CA THR A 371 -17.38 4.80 5.11
C THR A 371 -17.02 4.39 3.69
N ALA A 372 -17.87 3.62 3.03
CA ALA A 372 -17.67 3.26 1.63
C ALA A 372 -17.60 4.52 0.73
N GLY A 373 -18.45 5.52 0.97
CA GLY A 373 -18.37 6.81 0.28
C GLY A 373 -17.05 7.54 0.49
N VAL A 374 -16.48 7.48 1.69
CA VAL A 374 -15.15 8.04 1.97
C VAL A 374 -14.03 7.26 1.29
N VAL A 375 -14.10 5.92 1.33
CA VAL A 375 -13.07 5.04 0.72
C VAL A 375 -13.04 5.17 -0.79
N THR A 376 -14.21 5.22 -1.43
CA THR A 376 -14.33 5.30 -2.90
C THR A 376 -14.31 6.73 -3.44
N GLY A 377 -14.56 7.74 -2.58
CA GLY A 377 -14.80 9.11 -3.00
C GLY A 377 -16.13 9.33 -3.73
N LEU A 378 -16.96 8.29 -3.87
CA LEU A 378 -18.23 8.35 -4.58
C LEU A 378 -19.39 8.69 -3.63
N PRO A 379 -20.43 9.39 -4.10
CA PRO A 379 -21.60 9.73 -3.28
C PRO A 379 -22.57 8.54 -3.12
N ILE A 380 -22.07 7.42 -2.54
CA ILE A 380 -22.85 6.20 -2.33
C ILE A 380 -23.57 6.19 -0.96
N GLY A 381 -24.70 5.49 -0.89
CA GLY A 381 -25.39 5.20 0.38
C GLY A 381 -26.22 6.30 1.00
N LYS A 382 -26.40 7.42 0.32
CA LYS A 382 -27.23 8.53 0.85
C LYS A 382 -28.73 8.42 0.47
N GLY A 383 -29.16 7.32 -0.12
CA GLY A 383 -30.50 7.19 -0.69
C GLY A 383 -30.64 7.91 -2.05
N GLU A 384 -31.70 7.62 -2.80
CA GLU A 384 -31.86 8.14 -4.16
C GLU A 384 -31.95 9.67 -4.21
N ALA A 385 -32.59 10.28 -3.21
CA ALA A 385 -32.71 11.75 -3.11
C ALA A 385 -31.33 12.43 -2.89
N ALA A 386 -30.53 11.93 -1.98
CA ALA A 386 -29.20 12.50 -1.70
C ALA A 386 -28.17 12.19 -2.81
N MET A 387 -28.37 11.11 -3.55
CA MET A 387 -27.60 10.81 -4.74
C MET A 387 -27.91 11.79 -5.87
N LEU A 388 -29.20 12.10 -6.08
CA LEU A 388 -29.65 13.15 -7.01
C LEU A 388 -29.09 14.52 -6.60
N GLU A 389 -29.13 14.86 -5.32
CA GLU A 389 -28.55 16.10 -4.78
C GLU A 389 -27.04 16.17 -5.04
N SER A 390 -26.31 15.06 -4.84
CA SER A 390 -24.88 14.99 -5.12
C SER A 390 -24.56 15.12 -6.61
N LEU A 391 -25.38 14.56 -7.50
CA LEU A 391 -25.22 14.71 -8.95
C LEU A 391 -25.57 16.14 -9.41
N GLN A 392 -26.60 16.77 -8.83
CA GLN A 392 -26.90 18.19 -9.04
C GLN A 392 -25.79 19.09 -8.50
N GLY A 393 -25.20 18.72 -7.35
CA GLY A 393 -24.01 19.37 -6.80
C GLY A 393 -22.82 19.29 -7.74
N LEU A 394 -22.58 18.12 -8.38
CA LEU A 394 -21.54 17.95 -9.39
C LEU A 394 -21.77 18.87 -10.60
N GLU A 395 -22.98 18.89 -11.14
CA GLU A 395 -23.31 19.74 -12.28
C GLU A 395 -23.08 21.22 -11.96
N SER A 396 -23.61 21.68 -10.84
CA SER A 396 -23.42 23.05 -10.36
C SER A 396 -21.95 23.38 -10.11
N PHE A 397 -21.20 22.46 -9.54
CA PHE A 397 -19.77 22.61 -9.31
C PHE A 397 -19.00 22.72 -10.62
N LEU A 398 -19.25 21.84 -11.58
CA LEU A 398 -18.59 21.86 -12.89
C LEU A 398 -18.94 23.14 -13.65
N LYS A 399 -20.22 23.57 -13.69
CA LYS A 399 -20.64 24.81 -14.33
C LYS A 399 -20.01 26.05 -13.69
N SER A 400 -19.77 26.04 -12.37
CA SER A 400 -19.05 27.11 -11.68
C SER A 400 -17.55 27.18 -12.03
N ARG A 401 -16.95 26.04 -12.36
CA ARG A 401 -15.51 25.92 -12.74
C ARG A 401 -15.28 26.13 -14.22
N VAL A 402 -16.21 25.69 -15.08
CA VAL A 402 -16.08 25.68 -16.53
C VAL A 402 -17.30 26.36 -17.14
N MET A 403 -17.16 27.64 -17.42
CA MET A 403 -18.22 28.49 -17.91
C MET A 403 -18.50 28.27 -19.39
N GLY A 404 -19.76 28.32 -19.80
CA GLY A 404 -20.22 28.27 -21.18
C GLY A 404 -20.11 26.91 -21.88
N GLN A 405 -20.07 25.81 -21.07
CA GLN A 405 -19.99 24.44 -21.57
C GLN A 405 -21.12 23.55 -21.02
N ASP A 406 -22.30 24.15 -20.81
CA ASP A 406 -23.43 23.51 -20.15
C ASP A 406 -23.81 22.17 -20.79
N ASP A 407 -23.93 22.11 -22.12
CA ASP A 407 -24.31 20.89 -22.86
C ASP A 407 -23.30 19.74 -22.65
N ALA A 408 -21.98 20.06 -22.67
CA ALA A 408 -20.94 19.09 -22.44
C ALA A 408 -20.97 18.55 -21.00
N ILE A 409 -21.19 19.44 -20.03
CA ILE A 409 -21.29 19.11 -18.60
C ILE A 409 -22.54 18.25 -18.35
N GLU A 410 -23.71 18.63 -18.89
CA GLU A 410 -24.94 17.87 -18.74
C GLU A 410 -24.83 16.46 -19.33
N THR A 411 -24.18 16.34 -20.51
CA THR A 411 -23.92 15.04 -21.14
C THR A 411 -23.03 14.18 -20.25
N LEU A 412 -21.96 14.75 -19.69
CA LEU A 412 -21.06 14.09 -18.77
C LEU A 412 -21.79 13.60 -17.51
N VAL A 413 -22.51 14.49 -16.83
CA VAL A 413 -23.23 14.18 -15.57
C VAL A 413 -24.31 13.13 -15.81
N ARG A 414 -25.05 13.21 -16.91
CA ARG A 414 -26.07 12.22 -17.28
C ARG A 414 -25.49 10.81 -17.41
N VAL A 415 -24.39 10.65 -18.16
CA VAL A 415 -23.75 9.33 -18.35
C VAL A 415 -23.13 8.85 -17.05
N PHE A 416 -22.49 9.75 -16.31
CA PHE A 416 -21.90 9.44 -15.01
C PHE A 416 -22.96 8.98 -14.00
N SER A 417 -24.16 9.57 -14.04
CA SER A 417 -25.26 9.16 -13.17
C SER A 417 -25.72 7.71 -13.38
N LEU A 418 -25.66 7.21 -14.63
CA LEU A 418 -25.97 5.80 -14.95
C LEU A 418 -24.91 4.86 -14.39
N LYS A 419 -23.62 5.24 -14.47
CA LYS A 419 -22.49 4.46 -13.96
C LYS A 419 -22.51 4.37 -12.43
N ILE A 420 -22.74 5.47 -11.72
CA ILE A 420 -22.84 5.48 -10.25
C ILE A 420 -23.99 4.59 -9.76
N ARG A 421 -25.10 4.52 -10.48
CA ARG A 421 -26.25 3.65 -10.14
C ARG A 421 -25.98 2.18 -10.42
N ARG A 422 -24.80 1.82 -10.95
CA ARG A 422 -24.43 0.45 -11.33
C ARG A 422 -25.45 -0.24 -12.25
N LEU A 423 -26.05 0.53 -13.14
CA LEU A 423 -26.91 0.02 -14.19
C LEU A 423 -26.11 -0.53 -15.39
N ASP A 424 -24.80 -0.59 -15.26
CA ASP A 424 -23.88 -1.15 -16.25
C ASP A 424 -23.85 -2.68 -16.17
N LEU A 425 -23.84 -3.33 -17.32
CA LEU A 425 -23.75 -4.79 -17.43
C LEU A 425 -22.34 -5.34 -17.24
N ARG A 426 -21.34 -4.47 -17.14
CA ARG A 426 -19.91 -4.80 -17.07
C ARG A 426 -19.22 -3.98 -15.97
N PRO A 427 -19.31 -4.41 -14.71
CA PRO A 427 -18.75 -3.67 -13.58
C PRO A 427 -17.21 -3.65 -13.58
N GLU A 428 -16.57 -4.54 -14.33
CA GLU A 428 -15.11 -4.61 -14.49
C GLU A 428 -14.53 -3.45 -15.33
N ARG A 429 -15.36 -2.78 -16.15
CA ARG A 429 -14.94 -1.64 -16.98
C ARG A 429 -14.72 -0.38 -16.14
N PRO A 430 -13.93 0.59 -16.65
CA PRO A 430 -13.76 1.89 -15.98
C PRO A 430 -15.10 2.55 -15.63
N ASN A 431 -15.15 3.28 -14.53
CA ASN A 431 -16.33 4.03 -14.05
C ASN A 431 -16.85 5.08 -15.05
N GLY A 432 -16.09 5.37 -16.10
CA GLY A 432 -16.49 6.20 -17.22
C GLY A 432 -15.35 6.40 -18.18
N VAL A 433 -15.65 6.30 -19.48
CA VAL A 433 -14.74 6.57 -20.59
C VAL A 433 -15.32 7.69 -21.41
N PHE A 434 -14.75 8.89 -21.30
CA PHE A 434 -15.27 10.11 -21.92
C PHE A 434 -14.31 10.66 -22.97
N LEU A 435 -14.86 11.12 -24.11
CA LEU A 435 -14.11 11.84 -25.13
C LEU A 435 -14.57 13.32 -25.14
N PHE A 436 -13.69 14.22 -24.70
CA PHE A 436 -13.90 15.65 -24.71
C PHE A 436 -13.43 16.24 -26.07
N ALA A 437 -14.36 16.58 -26.91
CA ALA A 437 -14.15 17.09 -28.25
C ALA A 437 -14.30 18.60 -28.33
N GLY A 438 -13.47 19.29 -29.09
CA GLY A 438 -13.58 20.73 -29.31
C GLY A 438 -12.24 21.45 -29.41
N PRO A 439 -12.23 22.77 -29.69
CA PRO A 439 -11.00 23.55 -29.88
C PRO A 439 -10.15 23.62 -28.59
N THR A 440 -8.95 24.12 -28.70
CA THR A 440 -8.05 24.34 -27.56
C THR A 440 -8.55 25.48 -26.66
N GLY A 441 -8.30 25.41 -25.37
CA GLY A 441 -8.58 26.50 -24.43
C GLY A 441 -10.04 26.69 -24.03
N VAL A 442 -10.94 25.73 -24.31
CA VAL A 442 -12.37 25.81 -23.98
C VAL A 442 -12.75 25.18 -22.65
N GLY A 443 -11.78 24.62 -21.91
CA GLY A 443 -12.03 24.08 -20.57
C GLY A 443 -11.98 22.56 -20.44
N LYS A 444 -11.63 21.78 -21.50
CA LYS A 444 -11.57 20.31 -21.45
C LYS A 444 -10.73 19.76 -20.29
N THR A 445 -9.48 20.20 -20.18
CA THR A 445 -8.55 19.77 -19.12
C THR A 445 -9.01 20.24 -17.73
N GLU A 446 -9.62 21.43 -17.64
CA GLU A 446 -10.13 21.95 -16.37
C GLU A 446 -11.36 21.17 -15.89
N THR A 447 -12.21 20.69 -16.80
CA THR A 447 -13.32 19.79 -16.47
C THR A 447 -12.81 18.49 -15.86
N ALA A 448 -11.76 17.88 -16.43
CA ALA A 448 -11.15 16.68 -15.87
C ALA A 448 -10.55 16.92 -14.47
N ARG A 449 -9.89 18.07 -14.24
CA ARG A 449 -9.40 18.46 -12.92
C ARG A 449 -10.53 18.69 -11.92
N ALA A 450 -11.60 19.34 -12.36
CA ALA A 450 -12.75 19.56 -11.50
C ALA A 450 -13.46 18.25 -11.11
N LEU A 451 -13.49 17.26 -11.99
CA LEU A 451 -13.96 15.91 -11.68
C LEU A 451 -13.11 15.25 -10.57
N ALA A 452 -11.78 15.32 -10.70
CA ALA A 452 -10.88 14.78 -9.68
C ALA A 452 -11.06 15.48 -8.32
N GLU A 453 -11.17 16.82 -8.32
CA GLU A 453 -11.40 17.63 -7.13
C GLU A 453 -12.74 17.27 -6.46
N TYR A 454 -13.82 17.10 -7.24
CA TYR A 454 -15.13 16.82 -6.72
C TYR A 454 -15.27 15.42 -6.13
N PHE A 455 -14.85 14.39 -6.86
CA PHE A 455 -15.02 13.00 -6.45
C PHE A 455 -13.96 12.53 -5.49
N PHE A 456 -12.70 12.88 -5.74
CA PHE A 456 -11.57 12.32 -5.01
C PHE A 456 -10.89 13.32 -4.07
N GLY A 457 -11.50 14.50 -3.88
CA GLY A 457 -11.10 15.50 -2.90
C GLY A 457 -9.82 16.26 -3.20
N SER A 458 -9.08 15.91 -4.26
CA SER A 458 -7.85 16.58 -4.66
C SER A 458 -7.66 16.57 -6.17
N ARG A 459 -7.09 17.66 -6.69
CA ARG A 459 -6.62 17.75 -8.09
C ARG A 459 -5.46 16.81 -8.40
N ASP A 460 -4.72 16.39 -7.37
CA ASP A 460 -3.59 15.47 -7.50
C ASP A 460 -4.05 14.03 -7.77
N LYS A 461 -5.33 13.74 -7.56
CA LYS A 461 -5.95 12.47 -7.97
C LYS A 461 -6.25 12.41 -9.48
N MET A 462 -5.53 13.18 -10.27
CA MET A 462 -5.59 13.17 -11.72
C MET A 462 -4.20 12.95 -12.31
N LEU A 463 -4.04 11.87 -13.06
CA LEU A 463 -2.87 11.67 -13.92
C LEU A 463 -3.14 12.27 -15.29
N ARG A 464 -2.27 13.17 -15.73
CA ARG A 464 -2.31 13.71 -17.10
C ARG A 464 -1.19 13.11 -17.94
N LEU A 465 -1.54 12.50 -19.05
CA LEU A 465 -0.62 11.97 -20.05
C LEU A 465 -0.81 12.76 -21.35
N ASP A 466 0.26 13.41 -21.81
CA ASP A 466 0.30 14.10 -23.09
C ASP A 466 0.59 13.07 -24.21
N MET A 467 -0.41 12.80 -25.03
CA MET A 467 -0.32 11.79 -26.09
C MET A 467 0.64 12.16 -27.22
N ASN A 468 1.06 13.42 -27.32
CA ASN A 468 2.14 13.82 -28.24
C ASN A 468 3.47 13.10 -27.93
N GLN A 469 3.69 12.67 -26.68
CA GLN A 469 4.89 11.92 -26.27
C GLN A 469 4.85 10.44 -26.71
N PHE A 470 3.71 9.98 -27.22
CA PHE A 470 3.42 8.59 -27.57
C PHE A 470 3.07 8.42 -29.06
N TYR A 471 3.69 9.23 -29.93
CA TYR A 471 3.46 9.19 -31.36
C TYR A 471 4.18 8.03 -32.07
N GLU A 472 5.16 7.38 -31.45
CA GLU A 472 5.90 6.25 -31.99
C GLU A 472 5.50 4.92 -31.32
N ALA A 473 5.48 3.82 -32.07
CA ALA A 473 5.05 2.52 -31.57
C ALA A 473 5.84 2.02 -30.34
N HIS A 474 7.15 2.27 -30.32
CA HIS A 474 8.01 1.83 -29.19
C HIS A 474 7.73 2.59 -27.88
N THR A 475 7.06 3.72 -27.93
CA THR A 475 6.72 4.49 -26.72
C THR A 475 5.62 3.84 -25.91
N ALA A 476 4.87 2.86 -26.44
CA ALA A 476 3.91 2.06 -25.71
C ALA A 476 4.55 1.35 -24.48
N ALA A 477 5.80 0.90 -24.63
CA ALA A 477 6.57 0.31 -23.54
C ALA A 477 6.76 1.26 -22.34
N ARG A 478 6.72 2.57 -22.52
CA ARG A 478 6.79 3.56 -21.42
C ARG A 478 5.52 3.61 -20.59
N LEU A 479 4.37 3.21 -21.15
CA LEU A 479 3.11 3.11 -20.40
C LEU A 479 3.02 1.81 -19.60
N LEU A 480 3.53 0.71 -20.17
CA LEU A 480 3.49 -0.63 -19.59
C LEU A 480 4.69 -0.97 -18.70
N GLY A 481 5.71 -0.13 -18.69
CA GLY A 481 7.04 -0.46 -18.19
C GLY A 481 7.87 -1.17 -19.27
N ALA A 482 9.19 -1.01 -19.20
CA ALA A 482 10.10 -1.73 -20.09
C ALA A 482 10.34 -3.14 -19.54
N GLU A 483 10.49 -4.13 -20.42
CA GLU A 483 10.97 -5.44 -20.03
C GLU A 483 12.38 -5.36 -19.43
N PHE A 484 12.68 -6.29 -18.53
CA PHE A 484 13.98 -6.38 -17.87
C PHE A 484 15.12 -6.42 -18.91
N GLY A 485 16.11 -5.54 -18.73
CA GLY A 485 17.29 -5.43 -19.63
C GLY A 485 17.14 -4.41 -20.77
N TYR A 486 16.01 -3.77 -20.95
CA TYR A 486 15.85 -2.66 -21.89
C TYR A 486 16.09 -1.30 -21.25
N ILE A 487 16.61 -0.35 -22.06
CA ILE A 487 16.82 1.05 -21.63
C ILE A 487 15.48 1.65 -21.20
N GLY A 488 15.34 2.01 -19.91
CA GLY A 488 14.11 2.60 -19.36
C GLY A 488 13.40 1.75 -18.30
N PHE A 489 13.88 0.57 -18.00
CA PHE A 489 13.35 -0.29 -16.92
C PHE A 489 13.30 0.43 -15.56
N GLU A 490 14.31 1.24 -15.25
CA GLU A 490 14.38 2.00 -13.98
C GLU A 490 13.38 3.16 -13.88
N ARG A 491 12.73 3.55 -14.98
CA ARG A 491 11.81 4.71 -15.00
C ARG A 491 10.38 4.38 -14.60
N GLY A 492 10.06 3.10 -14.34
CA GLY A 492 8.74 2.65 -13.97
C GLY A 492 7.71 2.75 -15.11
N ALA A 493 6.45 2.47 -14.80
CA ALA A 493 5.29 2.60 -15.68
C ALA A 493 4.34 3.68 -15.12
N PRO A 494 4.53 4.98 -15.44
CA PRO A 494 3.83 6.09 -14.76
C PRO A 494 2.32 5.93 -14.70
N LEU A 495 1.70 5.37 -15.74
CA LEU A 495 0.26 5.10 -15.77
C LEU A 495 -0.11 4.01 -14.77
N LEU A 496 0.59 2.88 -14.82
CA LEU A 496 0.24 1.71 -14.04
C LEU A 496 0.58 1.90 -12.56
N ASP A 497 1.71 2.54 -12.27
CA ASP A 497 2.13 2.83 -10.90
C ASP A 497 1.17 3.83 -10.23
N PHE A 498 0.79 4.90 -10.95
CA PHE A 498 -0.17 5.88 -10.43
C PHE A 498 -1.54 5.25 -10.14
N VAL A 499 -2.07 4.44 -11.08
CA VAL A 499 -3.38 3.79 -10.89
C VAL A 499 -3.33 2.72 -9.80
N ALA A 500 -2.23 1.98 -9.67
CA ALA A 500 -2.06 1.01 -8.59
C ALA A 500 -2.06 1.67 -7.21
N GLU A 501 -1.42 2.85 -7.09
CA GLU A 501 -1.39 3.63 -5.85
C GLU A 501 -2.70 4.41 -5.61
N ASN A 502 -3.38 4.80 -6.69
CA ASN A 502 -4.59 5.62 -6.66
C ASN A 502 -5.70 4.97 -7.51
N PRO A 503 -6.33 3.88 -7.05
CA PRO A 503 -7.37 3.19 -7.84
C PRO A 503 -8.56 4.09 -8.18
N PHE A 504 -8.92 4.98 -7.28
CA PHE A 504 -9.96 5.99 -7.45
C PHE A 504 -9.32 7.30 -7.94
N CYS A 505 -9.26 7.47 -9.25
CA CYS A 505 -8.62 8.62 -9.86
C CYS A 505 -9.20 8.97 -11.25
N VAL A 506 -8.81 10.13 -11.77
CA VAL A 506 -9.05 10.52 -13.15
C VAL A 506 -7.78 10.31 -13.96
N VAL A 507 -7.86 9.60 -15.07
CA VAL A 507 -6.78 9.48 -16.06
C VAL A 507 -7.12 10.35 -17.26
N LEU A 508 -6.36 11.41 -17.46
CA LEU A 508 -6.52 12.32 -18.59
C LEU A 508 -5.51 12.01 -19.69
N LEU A 509 -6.00 11.58 -20.85
CA LEU A 509 -5.23 11.36 -22.07
C LEU A 509 -5.40 12.58 -22.98
N ASP A 510 -4.41 13.47 -22.96
CA ASP A 510 -4.51 14.76 -23.63
C ASP A 510 -4.05 14.65 -25.09
N GLU A 511 -4.86 15.14 -26.04
CA GLU A 511 -4.63 15.08 -27.49
C GLU A 511 -4.50 13.62 -28.02
N MET A 512 -5.50 12.79 -27.74
CA MET A 512 -5.48 11.34 -28.04
C MET A 512 -5.29 11.05 -29.54
N GLU A 513 -5.71 11.94 -30.45
CA GLU A 513 -5.50 11.83 -31.88
C GLU A 513 -4.03 11.87 -32.32
N LYS A 514 -3.12 12.28 -31.45
CA LYS A 514 -1.67 12.32 -31.73
C LYS A 514 -0.97 11.01 -31.41
N ALA A 515 -1.60 10.15 -30.59
CA ALA A 515 -1.03 8.88 -30.19
C ALA A 515 -0.88 7.90 -31.37
N HIS A 516 0.12 7.03 -31.28
CA HIS A 516 0.27 5.93 -32.24
C HIS A 516 -0.90 4.94 -32.13
N PRO A 517 -1.35 4.28 -33.23
CA PRO A 517 -2.44 3.30 -33.20
C PRO A 517 -2.26 2.14 -32.22
N GLU A 518 -1.03 1.73 -31.92
CA GLU A 518 -0.76 0.71 -30.89
C GLU A 518 -1.17 1.18 -29.49
N ILE A 519 -1.08 2.47 -29.19
CA ILE A 519 -1.58 3.06 -27.95
C ILE A 519 -3.10 2.97 -27.88
N HIS A 520 -3.79 3.21 -29.00
CA HIS A 520 -5.25 3.05 -29.06
C HIS A 520 -5.67 1.61 -28.75
N LYS A 521 -4.93 0.59 -29.24
CA LYS A 521 -5.19 -0.83 -28.95
C LYS A 521 -4.98 -1.14 -27.46
N LEU A 522 -3.95 -0.57 -26.85
CA LEU A 522 -3.69 -0.72 -25.43
C LEU A 522 -4.87 -0.20 -24.59
N PHE A 523 -5.37 1.00 -24.90
CA PHE A 523 -6.52 1.54 -24.19
C PHE A 523 -7.82 0.82 -24.52
N LEU A 524 -7.98 0.20 -25.69
CA LEU A 524 -9.11 -0.69 -25.98
C LEU A 524 -9.17 -1.85 -24.99
N GLN A 525 -8.04 -2.47 -24.64
CA GLN A 525 -8.00 -3.51 -23.63
C GLN A 525 -8.47 -2.98 -22.26
N ILE A 526 -8.01 -1.80 -21.86
CA ILE A 526 -8.46 -1.16 -20.62
C ILE A 526 -9.97 -0.89 -20.63
N PHE A 527 -10.51 -0.42 -21.77
CA PHE A 527 -11.94 -0.10 -21.91
C PHE A 527 -12.83 -1.34 -21.92
N ASP A 528 -12.34 -2.49 -22.39
CA ASP A 528 -13.09 -3.74 -22.43
C ASP A 528 -12.92 -4.60 -21.20
N ASP A 529 -11.67 -4.87 -20.82
CA ASP A 529 -11.31 -5.80 -19.74
C ASP A 529 -11.20 -5.11 -18.38
N GLY A 530 -11.07 -3.76 -18.35
CA GLY A 530 -10.91 -2.98 -17.12
C GLY A 530 -9.58 -3.19 -16.42
N TYR A 531 -8.61 -3.85 -17.03
CA TYR A 531 -7.27 -4.04 -16.49
C TYR A 531 -6.22 -4.15 -17.57
N ILE A 532 -4.97 -4.01 -17.15
CA ILE A 532 -3.81 -4.31 -17.98
C ILE A 532 -2.76 -5.07 -17.16
N ILE A 533 -1.92 -5.83 -17.87
CA ILE A 533 -0.80 -6.55 -17.26
C ILE A 533 0.47 -5.81 -17.68
N ASP A 534 1.29 -5.39 -16.71
CA ASP A 534 2.56 -4.72 -16.97
C ASP A 534 3.63 -5.71 -17.51
N ALA A 535 4.79 -5.17 -17.91
CA ALA A 535 5.90 -5.99 -18.39
C ALA A 535 6.45 -6.96 -17.32
N GLN A 536 6.18 -6.70 -16.04
CA GLN A 536 6.54 -7.56 -14.91
C GLN A 536 5.45 -8.58 -14.58
N GLY A 537 4.27 -8.51 -15.25
CA GLY A 537 3.11 -9.37 -15.08
C GLY A 537 2.18 -8.98 -13.94
N ARG A 538 2.39 -7.82 -13.34
CA ARG A 538 1.48 -7.25 -12.35
C ARG A 538 0.20 -6.82 -13.06
N ARG A 539 -0.96 -7.32 -12.62
CA ARG A 539 -2.27 -6.89 -13.09
C ARG A 539 -2.67 -5.60 -12.39
N VAL A 540 -2.92 -4.55 -13.15
CA VAL A 540 -3.43 -3.26 -12.64
C VAL A 540 -4.85 -3.05 -13.13
N SER A 541 -5.79 -2.87 -12.19
CA SER A 541 -7.21 -2.64 -12.49
C SER A 541 -7.49 -1.16 -12.70
N PHE A 542 -8.30 -0.86 -13.71
CA PHE A 542 -8.83 0.46 -14.02
C PHE A 542 -10.33 0.57 -13.76
N ALA A 543 -10.95 -0.47 -13.18
CA ALA A 543 -12.39 -0.54 -12.99
C ALA A 543 -12.96 0.63 -12.17
N ASP A 544 -12.19 1.13 -11.21
CA ASP A 544 -12.60 2.23 -10.33
C ASP A 544 -12.11 3.62 -10.82
N THR A 545 -11.47 3.69 -12.02
CA THR A 545 -10.98 4.94 -12.60
C THR A 545 -12.01 5.63 -13.49
N VAL A 546 -11.86 6.93 -13.67
CA VAL A 546 -12.56 7.71 -14.71
C VAL A 546 -11.53 8.09 -15.79
N ILE A 547 -11.75 7.66 -17.02
CA ILE A 547 -10.86 7.95 -18.15
C ILE A 547 -11.45 9.08 -18.97
N VAL A 548 -10.68 10.14 -19.14
CA VAL A 548 -11.02 11.30 -19.95
C VAL A 548 -10.00 11.43 -21.09
N MET A 549 -10.45 11.40 -22.31
CA MET A 549 -9.64 11.67 -23.48
C MET A 549 -9.97 13.05 -24.01
N THR A 550 -8.98 13.85 -24.42
CA THR A 550 -9.25 15.09 -25.15
C THR A 550 -8.89 14.93 -26.61
N SER A 551 -9.62 15.62 -27.48
CA SER A 551 -9.32 15.73 -28.91
C SER A 551 -9.62 17.13 -29.40
N ASN A 552 -8.76 17.59 -30.30
CA ASN A 552 -8.91 18.88 -31.02
C ASN A 552 -9.43 18.68 -32.45
N LEU A 553 -9.74 17.45 -32.85
CA LEU A 553 -10.38 17.17 -34.14
C LEU A 553 -11.75 17.86 -34.19
N GLN A 554 -12.06 18.43 -35.32
CA GLN A 554 -13.34 19.09 -35.60
C GLN A 554 -13.93 18.51 -36.87
N PRO A 555 -15.28 18.41 -37.00
CA PRO A 555 -15.94 18.08 -38.23
C PRO A 555 -15.59 19.09 -39.35
N GLU A 556 -15.40 18.61 -40.55
CA GLU A 556 -15.28 19.48 -41.72
C GLU A 556 -16.64 20.17 -41.94
N THR A 557 -16.70 21.47 -41.74
CA THR A 557 -17.88 22.28 -42.11
C THR A 557 -17.83 22.59 -43.58
N GLU A 558 -18.80 22.08 -44.34
CA GLU A 558 -19.00 22.56 -45.72
C GLU A 558 -19.23 24.07 -45.70
N VAL A 559 -18.55 24.76 -46.58
CA VAL A 559 -18.63 26.21 -46.76
C VAL A 559 -20.00 26.54 -47.36
N GLY A 560 -21.02 26.71 -46.49
CA GLY A 560 -22.37 27.07 -46.88
C GLY A 560 -22.97 28.14 -45.96
N PHE A 561 -23.90 28.90 -46.46
CA PHE A 561 -24.48 30.13 -45.88
C PHE A 561 -25.28 29.98 -44.56
N LEU A 562 -25.42 28.77 -44.04
CA LEU A 562 -26.00 28.48 -42.72
C LEU A 562 -25.03 27.62 -41.92
N ARG A 563 -24.39 28.22 -40.92
CA ARG A 563 -23.61 27.48 -39.89
C ARG A 563 -24.59 26.70 -39.00
N GLU A 564 -25.05 25.55 -39.45
CA GLU A 564 -25.67 24.59 -38.54
C GLU A 564 -24.59 24.00 -37.66
N GLN A 565 -24.91 23.88 -36.37
CA GLN A 565 -23.96 23.27 -35.41
C GLN A 565 -23.76 21.80 -35.77
N PRO A 566 -22.51 21.29 -35.82
CA PRO A 566 -22.24 19.89 -36.16
C PRO A 566 -23.00 18.93 -35.24
N SER A 567 -23.68 17.98 -35.84
CA SER A 567 -24.39 16.93 -35.10
C SER A 567 -23.39 15.95 -34.45
N LEU A 568 -23.86 15.14 -33.48
CA LEU A 568 -23.04 14.06 -32.92
C LEU A 568 -22.55 13.09 -33.99
N GLU A 569 -23.29 12.92 -35.06
CA GLU A 569 -22.92 12.03 -36.17
C GLU A 569 -21.73 12.61 -36.95
N ASP A 570 -21.69 13.93 -37.14
CA ASP A 570 -20.57 14.62 -37.81
C ASP A 570 -19.29 14.52 -36.96
N TRP A 571 -19.41 14.65 -35.67
CA TRP A 571 -18.30 14.41 -34.74
C TRP A 571 -17.80 12.95 -34.83
N ARG A 572 -18.70 11.96 -34.86
CA ARG A 572 -18.33 10.54 -35.02
C ARG A 572 -17.61 10.29 -36.34
N LYS A 573 -18.06 10.93 -37.45
CA LYS A 573 -17.39 10.84 -38.77
C LYS A 573 -15.99 11.45 -38.70
N ALA A 574 -15.82 12.59 -38.06
CA ALA A 574 -14.51 13.24 -37.89
C ALA A 574 -13.56 12.34 -37.11
N PHE A 575 -14.04 11.70 -36.03
CA PHE A 575 -13.21 10.77 -35.25
C PHE A 575 -12.90 9.47 -35.99
N ALA A 576 -13.80 8.97 -36.84
CA ALA A 576 -13.58 7.76 -37.64
C ALA A 576 -12.44 7.91 -38.66
N GLN A 577 -12.01 9.13 -38.98
CA GLN A 577 -10.82 9.38 -39.83
C GLN A 577 -9.50 9.06 -39.09
N ARG A 578 -9.50 9.11 -37.77
CA ARG A 578 -8.28 8.96 -36.96
C ARG A 578 -8.32 7.76 -36.01
N PHE A 579 -9.48 7.41 -35.50
CA PHE A 579 -9.68 6.31 -34.56
C PHE A 579 -10.41 5.16 -35.26
N ALA A 580 -10.03 3.93 -34.91
CA ALA A 580 -10.77 2.75 -35.36
C ALA A 580 -12.23 2.81 -34.84
N PRO A 581 -13.23 2.34 -35.63
CA PRO A 581 -14.63 2.32 -35.18
C PRO A 581 -14.83 1.63 -33.84
N GLU A 582 -14.06 0.57 -33.57
CA GLU A 582 -14.09 -0.17 -32.29
C GLU A 582 -13.73 0.73 -31.12
N PHE A 583 -12.75 1.62 -31.29
CA PHE A 583 -12.31 2.55 -30.24
C PHE A 583 -13.42 3.53 -29.86
N ILE A 584 -14.08 4.13 -30.86
CA ILE A 584 -15.19 5.07 -30.64
C ILE A 584 -16.40 4.38 -29.98
N ASN A 585 -16.67 3.13 -30.32
CA ASN A 585 -17.78 2.36 -29.76
C ASN A 585 -17.55 1.96 -28.27
N ARG A 586 -16.34 2.12 -27.75
CA ARG A 586 -16.02 1.88 -26.33
C ARG A 586 -16.08 3.13 -25.46
N VAL A 587 -16.26 4.29 -26.09
CA VAL A 587 -16.45 5.57 -25.40
C VAL A 587 -17.89 5.65 -24.90
N ASP A 588 -18.07 5.91 -23.60
CA ASP A 588 -19.41 6.01 -22.99
C ASP A 588 -20.13 7.30 -23.43
N ALA A 589 -19.39 8.41 -23.58
CA ALA A 589 -19.94 9.65 -24.13
C ALA A 589 -18.88 10.52 -24.83
N ILE A 590 -19.34 11.19 -25.90
CA ILE A 590 -18.62 12.28 -26.56
C ILE A 590 -19.21 13.59 -26.02
N CYS A 591 -18.41 14.32 -25.22
CA CYS A 591 -18.80 15.63 -24.70
C CYS A 591 -18.23 16.72 -25.61
N VAL A 592 -19.09 17.46 -26.28
CA VAL A 592 -18.69 18.48 -27.25
C VAL A 592 -18.55 19.82 -26.57
N PHE A 593 -17.32 20.32 -26.49
CA PHE A 593 -16.98 21.64 -25.99
C PHE A 593 -17.00 22.65 -27.11
N ARG A 594 -17.81 23.69 -26.95
CA ARG A 594 -18.00 24.72 -27.96
C ARG A 594 -16.94 25.82 -27.83
N PRO A 595 -16.64 26.55 -28.92
CA PRO A 595 -15.86 27.78 -28.83
C PRO A 595 -16.48 28.76 -27.84
N LEU A 596 -15.62 29.42 -27.07
CA LEU A 596 -16.10 30.39 -26.07
C LEU A 596 -16.67 31.64 -26.75
N GLN A 597 -17.84 32.06 -26.36
CA GLN A 597 -18.43 33.33 -26.76
C GLN A 597 -17.79 34.49 -25.99
N ARG A 598 -17.76 35.69 -26.61
CA ARG A 598 -17.18 36.90 -26.00
C ARG A 598 -17.73 37.19 -24.60
N GLU A 599 -19.03 37.00 -24.40
CA GLU A 599 -19.67 37.22 -23.08
C GLU A 599 -19.18 36.21 -22.07
N THR A 600 -19.01 34.94 -22.43
CA THR A 600 -18.44 33.91 -21.56
C THR A 600 -16.99 34.23 -21.19
N VAL A 601 -16.19 34.71 -22.15
CA VAL A 601 -14.81 35.15 -21.91
C VAL A 601 -14.77 36.30 -20.91
N ARG A 602 -15.69 37.28 -21.03
CA ARG A 602 -15.83 38.39 -20.11
C ARG A 602 -16.14 37.87 -18.67
N GLN A 603 -17.05 36.93 -18.54
CA GLN A 603 -17.35 36.31 -17.25
C GLN A 603 -16.13 35.57 -16.66
N ILE A 604 -15.38 34.83 -17.48
CA ILE A 604 -14.13 34.13 -17.04
C ILE A 604 -13.11 35.14 -16.52
N VAL A 605 -12.90 36.27 -17.24
CA VAL A 605 -12.00 37.34 -16.77
C VAL A 605 -12.46 37.85 -15.41
N ARG A 606 -13.72 38.28 -15.31
CA ARG A 606 -14.26 38.96 -14.14
C ARG A 606 -14.39 38.05 -12.93
N ASP A 607 -15.01 36.88 -13.13
CA ASP A 607 -15.42 36.00 -12.03
C ASP A 607 -14.36 34.98 -11.61
N ARG A 608 -13.35 34.74 -12.45
CA ARG A 608 -12.30 33.79 -12.15
C ARG A 608 -10.92 34.43 -12.08
N LEU A 609 -10.40 34.96 -13.18
CA LEU A 609 -9.02 35.45 -13.22
C LEU A 609 -8.81 36.66 -12.31
N LEU A 610 -9.65 37.69 -12.44
CA LEU A 610 -9.52 38.90 -11.63
C LEU A 610 -9.82 38.65 -10.16
N LYS A 611 -10.81 37.83 -9.81
CA LYS A 611 -11.07 37.45 -8.41
C LYS A 611 -9.87 36.76 -7.76
N GLN A 612 -9.21 35.83 -8.47
CA GLN A 612 -8.00 35.19 -7.96
C GLN A 612 -6.86 36.19 -7.74
N ILE A 613 -6.65 37.10 -8.67
CA ILE A 613 -5.65 38.16 -8.54
C ILE A 613 -5.98 39.07 -7.36
N ILE A 614 -7.17 39.57 -7.28
CA ILE A 614 -7.63 40.45 -6.17
C ILE A 614 -7.43 39.75 -4.83
N GLU A 615 -7.74 38.47 -4.73
CA GLU A 615 -7.58 37.72 -3.47
C GLU A 615 -6.10 37.54 -3.10
N VAL A 616 -5.21 37.27 -4.06
CA VAL A 616 -3.74 37.19 -3.83
C VAL A 616 -3.19 38.52 -3.35
N TYR A 617 -3.63 39.62 -3.96
CA TYR A 617 -3.18 40.97 -3.57
C TYR A 617 -3.77 41.41 -2.24
N ARG A 618 -5.01 41.04 -1.92
CA ARG A 618 -5.65 41.29 -0.63
C ARG A 618 -4.89 40.65 0.54
N LYS A 619 -4.37 39.45 0.34
CA LYS A 619 -3.49 38.78 1.33
C LYS A 619 -2.16 39.54 1.57
N ARG A 620 -1.81 40.46 0.67
CA ARG A 620 -0.63 41.32 0.78
C ARG A 620 -0.97 42.76 1.19
N ASN A 621 -2.16 42.98 1.75
CA ASN A 621 -2.68 44.28 2.19
C ASN A 621 -2.84 45.29 1.04
N ILE A 622 -3.18 44.82 -0.18
CA ILE A 622 -3.42 45.63 -1.37
C ILE A 622 -4.86 45.39 -1.80
N GLU A 623 -5.65 46.49 -1.87
CA GLU A 623 -7.00 46.49 -2.46
C GLU A 623 -6.90 46.93 -3.92
N LEU A 624 -7.35 46.07 -4.83
CA LEU A 624 -7.41 46.35 -6.26
C LEU A 624 -8.87 46.58 -6.66
N ASP A 625 -9.11 47.72 -7.29
CA ASP A 625 -10.34 48.02 -8.00
C ASP A 625 -10.07 48.02 -9.50
N ILE A 626 -10.75 47.15 -10.25
CA ILE A 626 -10.52 46.99 -11.69
C ILE A 626 -11.78 47.45 -12.41
N ARG A 627 -11.66 48.56 -13.12
CA ARG A 627 -12.78 49.19 -13.84
C ARG A 627 -13.28 48.33 -15.00
N ASP A 628 -14.57 48.43 -15.31
CA ASP A 628 -15.19 47.68 -16.41
C ASP A 628 -14.49 47.91 -17.76
N GLU A 629 -13.95 49.11 -17.99
CA GLU A 629 -13.17 49.46 -19.17
C GLU A 629 -11.87 48.60 -19.27
N ALA A 630 -11.23 48.38 -18.14
CA ALA A 630 -10.02 47.52 -18.06
C ALA A 630 -10.39 46.05 -18.32
N VAL A 631 -11.54 45.61 -17.84
CA VAL A 631 -12.04 44.24 -18.14
C VAL A 631 -12.32 44.09 -19.65
N GLU A 632 -12.99 45.05 -20.27
CA GLU A 632 -13.28 45.03 -21.69
C GLU A 632 -11.98 45.04 -22.51
N TRP A 633 -11.01 45.85 -22.12
CA TRP A 633 -9.70 45.88 -22.76
C TRP A 633 -8.99 44.51 -22.70
N LEU A 634 -9.00 43.86 -21.53
CA LEU A 634 -8.42 42.53 -21.38
C LEU A 634 -9.14 41.49 -22.25
N VAL A 635 -10.45 41.58 -22.37
CA VAL A 635 -11.26 40.72 -23.21
C VAL A 635 -10.91 40.96 -24.70
N GLU A 636 -10.79 42.20 -25.11
CA GLU A 636 -10.46 42.53 -26.53
C GLU A 636 -9.08 42.04 -26.93
N GLN A 637 -8.09 42.19 -26.03
CA GLN A 637 -6.73 41.72 -26.28
C GLN A 637 -6.56 40.20 -26.17
N GLY A 638 -7.38 39.54 -25.34
CA GLY A 638 -7.27 38.11 -25.05
C GLY A 638 -8.29 37.23 -25.79
N PHE A 639 -9.29 37.83 -26.45
CA PHE A 639 -10.30 37.05 -27.15
C PHE A 639 -9.75 36.49 -28.45
N SER A 640 -9.76 35.17 -28.58
CA SER A 640 -9.43 34.47 -29.80
C SER A 640 -10.36 33.27 -29.97
N GLU A 641 -11.06 33.23 -31.10
CA GLU A 641 -11.92 32.08 -31.43
C GLU A 641 -11.12 30.76 -31.55
N HIS A 642 -9.82 30.84 -31.84
CA HIS A 642 -8.97 29.66 -32.05
C HIS A 642 -8.24 29.21 -30.81
N TYR A 643 -7.82 30.13 -29.90
CA TYR A 643 -6.98 29.83 -28.75
C TYR A 643 -7.72 29.85 -27.40
N GLY A 644 -9.00 30.29 -27.39
CA GLY A 644 -9.86 30.27 -26.19
C GLY A 644 -9.26 31.00 -24.99
N ALA A 645 -9.46 30.47 -23.80
CA ALA A 645 -9.03 31.10 -22.53
C ALA A 645 -7.51 31.11 -22.30
N ARG A 646 -6.70 30.32 -23.03
CA ARG A 646 -5.22 30.30 -22.83
C ARG A 646 -4.58 31.63 -23.23
N GLU A 647 -5.03 32.24 -24.33
CA GLU A 647 -4.52 33.55 -24.72
C GLU A 647 -4.90 34.62 -23.69
N LEU A 648 -6.10 34.52 -23.14
CA LEU A 648 -6.60 35.41 -22.14
C LEU A 648 -5.74 35.37 -20.83
N GLU A 649 -5.39 34.19 -20.34
CA GLU A 649 -4.48 34.02 -19.19
C GLU A 649 -3.13 34.72 -19.45
N ARG A 650 -2.56 34.52 -20.63
CA ARG A 650 -1.32 35.18 -21.04
C ARG A 650 -1.43 36.71 -21.13
N VAL A 651 -2.55 37.22 -21.64
CA VAL A 651 -2.78 38.66 -21.69
C VAL A 651 -2.92 39.24 -20.28
N VAL A 652 -3.65 38.59 -19.42
CA VAL A 652 -3.80 39.01 -18.02
C VAL A 652 -2.43 38.99 -17.32
N GLU A 653 -1.65 37.94 -17.45
CA GLU A 653 -0.29 37.85 -16.87
C GLU A 653 0.63 38.93 -17.43
N ARG A 654 0.67 39.09 -18.74
CA ARG A 654 1.60 40.00 -19.39
C ARG A 654 1.26 41.47 -19.15
N SER A 655 -0.02 41.83 -19.17
CA SER A 655 -0.45 43.20 -19.08
C SER A 655 -0.75 43.65 -17.66
N LEU A 656 -1.54 42.88 -16.92
CA LEU A 656 -2.01 43.27 -15.59
C LEU A 656 -0.97 42.94 -14.50
N LEU A 657 -0.41 41.73 -14.47
CA LEU A 657 0.53 41.35 -13.42
C LEU A 657 1.85 42.12 -13.54
N LEU A 658 2.34 42.41 -14.75
CA LEU A 658 3.54 43.24 -14.94
C LEU A 658 3.30 44.69 -14.52
N LEU A 659 2.10 45.22 -14.73
CA LEU A 659 1.71 46.55 -14.26
C LEU A 659 1.71 46.63 -12.73
N LEU A 660 1.24 45.60 -12.06
CA LEU A 660 1.10 45.54 -10.59
C LEU A 660 2.42 45.13 -9.88
N ALA A 661 3.32 44.40 -10.56
CA ALA A 661 4.54 43.86 -9.94
C ALA A 661 5.41 44.90 -9.20
N PRO A 662 5.64 46.11 -9.72
CA PRO A 662 6.46 47.13 -9.03
C PRO A 662 5.85 47.61 -7.70
N HIS A 663 4.54 47.43 -7.52
CA HIS A 663 3.78 47.94 -6.38
C HIS A 663 3.58 46.90 -5.27
N VAL A 664 4.08 45.67 -5.47
CA VAL A 664 4.00 44.58 -4.48
C VAL A 664 5.21 44.64 -3.57
N PRO A 665 5.03 44.78 -2.23
CA PRO A 665 6.14 44.73 -1.27
C PRO A 665 6.90 43.40 -1.36
N ALA A 666 8.23 43.45 -1.30
CA ALA A 666 9.10 42.28 -1.36
C ALA A 666 8.95 41.33 -0.16
N MET A 667 8.44 41.85 0.98
CA MET A 667 8.13 41.04 2.18
C MET A 667 6.73 41.36 2.71
N ILE A 668 6.03 40.34 3.17
CA ILE A 668 4.77 40.48 3.90
C ILE A 668 5.14 40.92 5.32
N HIS A 669 5.26 42.23 5.56
CA HIS A 669 5.28 42.73 6.90
C HIS A 669 3.81 42.89 7.36
N ALA A 670 3.45 42.14 8.40
CA ALA A 670 2.24 42.40 9.17
C ALA A 670 2.42 43.76 9.87
N THR A 671 2.08 44.84 9.17
CA THR A 671 2.05 46.18 9.74
C THR A 671 0.59 46.64 9.79
N ASP A 672 0.23 47.28 10.91
CA ASP A 672 -1.05 47.95 11.17
C ASP A 672 -1.32 49.16 10.23
N SER A 673 -0.81 49.12 9.00
CA SER A 673 -1.04 50.17 8.01
C SER A 673 -2.31 49.89 7.20
N ALA A 674 -3.06 50.90 6.91
CA ALA A 674 -4.25 50.82 6.05
C ALA A 674 -3.89 50.20 4.70
N PRO A 675 -4.79 49.38 4.09
CA PRO A 675 -4.54 48.75 2.81
C PRO A 675 -4.26 49.78 1.72
N GLN A 676 -3.23 49.49 0.90
CA GLN A 676 -2.95 50.33 -0.27
C GLN A 676 -4.00 50.06 -1.33
N ARG A 677 -4.63 51.11 -1.86
CA ARG A 677 -5.66 50.99 -2.88
C ARG A 677 -5.09 51.41 -4.23
N TYR A 678 -5.31 50.57 -5.21
CA TYR A 678 -4.95 50.83 -6.61
C TYR A 678 -6.19 50.61 -7.48
N GLU A 679 -6.40 51.51 -8.41
CA GLU A 679 -7.45 51.45 -9.40
C GLU A 679 -6.81 51.17 -10.78
N VAL A 680 -7.28 50.11 -11.45
CA VAL A 680 -6.81 49.77 -12.80
C VAL A 680 -7.79 50.35 -13.81
N VAL A 681 -7.28 51.25 -14.64
CA VAL A 681 -8.00 51.98 -15.66
C VAL A 681 -7.36 51.86 -17.03
N VAL A 682 -8.04 52.26 -18.10
CA VAL A 682 -7.47 52.35 -19.42
C VAL A 682 -7.15 53.83 -19.73
N ARG A 683 -5.89 54.15 -20.02
CA ARG A 683 -5.44 55.46 -20.52
C ARG A 683 -4.65 55.30 -21.81
N ASP A 684 -4.94 56.11 -22.79
CA ASP A 684 -4.28 56.07 -24.10
C ASP A 684 -4.22 54.67 -24.76
N GLY A 685 -5.27 53.84 -24.51
CA GLY A 685 -5.37 52.52 -25.07
C GLY A 685 -4.53 51.45 -24.34
N GLN A 686 -3.94 51.77 -23.17
CA GLN A 686 -3.15 50.84 -22.34
C GLN A 686 -3.66 50.81 -20.90
N LEU A 687 -3.43 49.68 -20.21
CA LEU A 687 -3.73 49.56 -18.78
C LEU A 687 -2.77 50.45 -17.97
N SER A 688 -3.30 51.18 -17.05
CA SER A 688 -2.54 52.05 -16.11
C SER A 688 -3.15 52.02 -14.72
N LEU A 689 -2.34 52.35 -13.71
CA LEU A 689 -2.79 52.52 -12.32
C LEU A 689 -3.19 53.97 -12.08
N ALA A 690 -4.31 54.16 -11.44
CA ALA A 690 -4.80 55.45 -11.00
C ALA A 690 -4.77 55.58 -9.47
#